data_7c1e534ce7a851f5fca629e2f4e89d99
#
_entry.id   7c1e534ce7a851f5fca629e2f4e89d99
#
_cell.length_a   1.000
_cell.length_b   1.000
_cell.length_c   1.000
_cell.angle_alpha   90.00
_cell.angle_beta   90.00
_cell.angle_gamma   90.00
#
_symmetry.space_group_name_H-M   'P 1'
#
loop_
_entity.id
_entity.type
_entity.pdbx_description
1 polymer ?
#
loop_
_entity_poly.entity_id
_entity_poly.type
_entity_poly.pdbx_seq_one_letter_code
_entity_poly.pdbx_strand_id
1 'polypeptide(L)'
;IYIRGLGSISATNTPLIILNGMPYDQSISSINPSDIESMSVLKDASSAALYGARGGNGVILITTKTGSKDRMSVNVKINQGFTNRQSQDYERLGVNDYLKVYWESARNQLISGGASPEQAGMAAAQNLISGTLGFNPFNVPDDQVVDANGVLNPNATFMWADDTDWEDAIQRTGSRTDIGVSVSGGNNKSDYYLSAGYLTEGGYIIGSKFDRYTLNTNVNSQITSFLKIGGTLSGNISKAEGQQSQASGNNNNPFRFTRYIGPIYPIHVHDPRTKEYVLDANGNKVYDFGQAYTIEEGVEAPSRAYISGNNPAIELQNISNGYKRNQLNAKLYAEIRFLNDFKFTVNGAVGTSSRLGHSASIYYPEKTEVGSSTKTVSFETTWTFNQLLSYTKNFGNHHVDVLLGHESYDYEYNYLKGSMQNQTIHNGNFEFSNYSVPDEQDSYTNTYKTEGFLARANYDYNSRYFLSASVRRDGSSRFYKDSRWGTFFSVGAGWRIDEERFMEDLDFIDLLKLRVAYGEVGNDAIGSYYAWQAAYEQAMNGLEAGYIQQRVVRNKDLQWEVSRNGDVALEFELFKSRLSGSVEYFDRRSSNLLFSIPQAPDTGTTSAYKNAGTMYNRGVEVDLNGRIIQTKDWTWSVGINATWLKNRITSLPVEPYNSGVHRVEEGHSRYEFYLRQWAGVDPATGNSIYVPDPELTVESVDLVEVDGKTYTTNVNEAIYDWAGESTPKVSGGLNTNVSWKNLSLSLLFNFQLGGKMYDVGYSDLMTQPSGSASLTSNKHVDILNRWQKPGDVTNVPRIEDFADTNMNAGTSTRWLISSNMLELASATLSYDLPKQWLEKVSMQGLRVYASGENLFLLTKRKGIFPRSNIFSGYSGNADVYLPARVFTFGLNLTF
;
A
#
# COMPACT_ATOMS: atom_id res chain seq x y z
N ILE A 1 0.35 -7.34 0.78
CA ILE A 1 0.40 -8.37 1.84
C ILE A 1 1.77 -9.02 1.81
N TYR A 2 2.41 -9.18 2.98
CA TYR A 2 3.69 -9.87 3.14
C TYR A 2 3.55 -10.92 4.24
N ILE A 3 4.22 -12.05 4.07
CA ILE A 3 4.18 -13.17 5.03
C ILE A 3 5.60 -13.38 5.57
N ARG A 4 5.78 -13.28 6.91
CA ARG A 4 7.07 -13.46 7.59
C ARG A 4 8.20 -12.58 7.06
N GLY A 5 7.89 -11.30 6.75
CA GLY A 5 8.83 -10.32 6.21
C GLY A 5 9.11 -10.45 4.72
N LEU A 6 10.08 -9.69 4.23
CA LEU A 6 10.50 -9.73 2.83
C LEU A 6 11.51 -10.84 2.61
N GLY A 7 11.28 -11.68 1.61
CA GLY A 7 12.13 -12.81 1.27
C GLY A 7 13.20 -12.51 0.22
N SER A 8 13.07 -11.40 -0.51
CA SER A 8 14.00 -11.00 -1.56
C SER A 8 14.27 -9.50 -1.54
N ILE A 9 15.45 -9.11 -2.02
CA ILE A 9 15.87 -7.70 -2.15
C ILE A 9 15.33 -7.09 -3.46
N SER A 10 15.36 -7.83 -4.56
CA SER A 10 15.03 -7.34 -5.90
C SER A 10 13.89 -8.09 -6.58
N ALA A 11 13.61 -9.34 -6.19
CA ALA A 11 12.48 -10.10 -6.70
C ALA A 11 11.18 -9.74 -5.95
N THR A 12 10.02 -10.16 -6.50
CA THR A 12 8.74 -9.92 -5.85
C THR A 12 8.65 -10.63 -4.50
N ASN A 13 7.99 -9.98 -3.55
CA ASN A 13 7.71 -10.51 -2.22
C ASN A 13 6.19 -10.79 -2.02
N THR A 14 5.41 -10.75 -3.10
CA THR A 14 3.96 -10.97 -3.05
C THR A 14 3.65 -12.46 -2.88
N PRO A 15 2.78 -12.86 -1.94
CA PRO A 15 2.36 -14.25 -1.80
C PRO A 15 1.54 -14.71 -3.00
N LEU A 16 1.60 -15.99 -3.30
CA LEU A 16 0.77 -16.62 -4.31
C LEU A 16 -0.68 -16.72 -3.82
N ILE A 17 -1.63 -16.29 -4.63
CA ILE A 17 -3.05 -16.48 -4.35
C ILE A 17 -3.53 -17.74 -5.08
N ILE A 18 -4.22 -18.61 -4.37
CA ILE A 18 -4.86 -19.80 -4.91
C ILE A 18 -6.36 -19.66 -4.71
N LEU A 19 -7.12 -19.62 -5.79
CA LEU A 19 -8.58 -19.58 -5.76
C LEU A 19 -9.13 -20.95 -6.16
N ASN A 20 -9.87 -21.61 -5.27
CA ASN A 20 -10.46 -22.93 -5.51
C ASN A 20 -9.44 -23.99 -5.98
N GLY A 21 -8.19 -23.91 -5.44
CA GLY A 21 -7.12 -24.83 -5.73
C GLY A 21 -6.32 -24.55 -7.01
N MET A 22 -6.50 -23.39 -7.66
CA MET A 22 -5.77 -22.98 -8.87
C MET A 22 -5.12 -21.60 -8.66
N PRO A 23 -3.94 -21.35 -9.25
CA PRO A 23 -3.29 -20.04 -9.21
C PRO A 23 -4.21 -18.92 -9.71
N TYR A 24 -4.19 -17.80 -9.00
CA TYR A 24 -5.01 -16.63 -9.29
C TYR A 24 -4.12 -15.38 -9.36
N ASP A 25 -3.82 -14.94 -10.56
CA ASP A 25 -2.86 -13.85 -10.81
C ASP A 25 -3.51 -12.47 -10.85
N GLN A 26 -4.83 -12.42 -10.71
CA GLN A 26 -5.57 -11.17 -10.74
C GLN A 26 -5.67 -10.53 -9.33
N SER A 27 -6.15 -9.29 -9.28
CA SER A 27 -6.30 -8.59 -8.00
C SER A 27 -7.32 -9.29 -7.08
N ILE A 28 -6.96 -9.45 -5.80
CA ILE A 28 -7.87 -9.97 -4.77
C ILE A 28 -9.14 -9.09 -4.62
N SER A 29 -9.06 -7.80 -4.96
CA SER A 29 -10.21 -6.89 -4.93
C SER A 29 -11.30 -7.23 -5.96
N SER A 30 -10.99 -8.07 -6.94
CA SER A 30 -11.98 -8.55 -7.91
C SER A 30 -12.88 -9.68 -7.37
N ILE A 31 -12.45 -10.34 -6.29
CA ILE A 31 -13.24 -11.38 -5.62
C ILE A 31 -14.28 -10.70 -4.72
N ASN A 32 -15.55 -11.13 -4.82
CA ASN A 32 -16.58 -10.66 -3.90
C ASN A 32 -16.40 -11.33 -2.53
N PRO A 33 -16.13 -10.58 -1.45
CA PRO A 33 -15.94 -11.17 -0.12
C PRO A 33 -17.13 -12.01 0.36
N SER A 34 -18.35 -11.72 -0.11
CA SER A 34 -19.55 -12.47 0.24
C SER A 34 -19.57 -13.90 -0.31
N ASP A 35 -18.77 -14.17 -1.35
CA ASP A 35 -18.65 -15.50 -1.97
C ASP A 35 -17.55 -16.36 -1.33
N ILE A 36 -16.74 -15.79 -0.44
CA ILE A 36 -15.65 -16.52 0.21
C ILE A 36 -16.23 -17.38 1.34
N GLU A 37 -15.91 -18.67 1.34
CA GLU A 37 -16.19 -19.61 2.43
C GLU A 37 -15.07 -19.57 3.47
N SER A 38 -13.81 -19.64 3.00
CA SER A 38 -12.65 -19.65 3.87
C SER A 38 -11.43 -19.01 3.21
N MET A 39 -10.57 -18.45 4.04
CA MET A 39 -9.24 -17.97 3.65
C MET A 39 -8.21 -18.54 4.61
N SER A 40 -7.20 -19.22 4.08
CA SER A 40 -6.09 -19.78 4.85
C SER A 40 -4.76 -19.26 4.31
N VAL A 41 -3.83 -18.97 5.22
CA VAL A 41 -2.49 -18.51 4.87
C VAL A 41 -1.49 -19.61 5.20
N LEU A 42 -0.87 -20.17 4.16
CA LEU A 42 0.19 -21.17 4.31
C LEU A 42 1.52 -20.44 4.46
N LYS A 43 2.08 -20.51 5.65
CA LYS A 43 3.28 -19.76 6.04
C LYS A 43 4.54 -20.63 6.05
N ASP A 44 4.38 -21.93 6.32
CA ASP A 44 5.46 -22.91 6.43
C ASP A 44 5.78 -23.59 5.08
N ALA A 45 7.02 -24.07 4.96
CA ALA A 45 7.48 -24.69 3.72
C ALA A 45 6.75 -26.01 3.41
N SER A 46 6.31 -26.76 4.43
CA SER A 46 5.66 -28.04 4.21
C SER A 46 4.29 -27.88 3.55
N SER A 47 3.56 -26.84 3.93
CA SER A 47 2.27 -26.49 3.35
C SER A 47 2.40 -25.80 2.00
N ALA A 48 3.40 -24.89 1.85
CA ALA A 48 3.60 -24.11 0.64
C ALA A 48 4.23 -24.90 -0.51
N ALA A 49 5.02 -25.96 -0.21
CA ALA A 49 5.74 -26.75 -1.19
C ALA A 49 4.86 -27.38 -2.28
N LEU A 50 3.59 -27.66 -1.98
CA LEU A 50 2.63 -28.17 -2.97
C LEU A 50 2.36 -27.19 -4.12
N TYR A 51 2.48 -25.89 -3.84
CA TYR A 51 2.19 -24.82 -4.81
C TYR A 51 3.43 -24.35 -5.56
N GLY A 52 4.54 -25.09 -5.40
CA GLY A 52 5.76 -24.95 -6.17
C GLY A 52 6.55 -23.69 -5.88
N ALA A 53 7.44 -23.42 -6.80
CA ALA A 53 8.37 -22.31 -6.73
C ALA A 53 7.69 -20.92 -6.64
N ARG A 54 6.46 -20.78 -7.05
CA ARG A 54 5.67 -19.55 -6.87
C ARG A 54 5.20 -19.34 -5.42
N GLY A 55 5.24 -20.39 -4.58
CA GLY A 55 4.88 -20.35 -3.16
C GLY A 55 5.98 -19.84 -2.23
N GLY A 56 7.14 -19.42 -2.74
CA GLY A 56 8.30 -18.98 -1.94
C GLY A 56 8.04 -17.81 -0.99
N ASN A 57 7.05 -16.97 -1.27
CA ASN A 57 6.62 -15.86 -0.43
C ASN A 57 5.38 -16.19 0.44
N GLY A 58 5.05 -17.48 0.57
CA GLY A 58 3.82 -17.96 1.19
C GLY A 58 2.65 -18.02 0.21
N VAL A 59 1.57 -18.68 0.64
CA VAL A 59 0.40 -18.92 -0.20
C VAL A 59 -0.86 -18.51 0.56
N ILE A 60 -1.77 -17.80 -0.13
CA ILE A 60 -3.11 -17.48 0.37
C ILE A 60 -4.11 -18.35 -0.37
N LEU A 61 -4.72 -19.28 0.35
CA LEU A 61 -5.78 -20.14 -0.18
C LEU A 61 -7.13 -19.46 0.03
N ILE A 62 -7.88 -19.27 -1.05
CA ILE A 62 -9.24 -18.76 -1.01
C ILE A 62 -10.16 -19.85 -1.57
N THR A 63 -11.13 -20.26 -0.75
CA THR A 63 -12.17 -21.19 -1.17
C THR A 63 -13.50 -20.45 -1.23
N THR A 64 -14.20 -20.57 -2.35
CA THR A 64 -15.53 -19.99 -2.51
C THR A 64 -16.60 -20.95 -2.01
N LYS A 65 -17.77 -20.39 -1.66
CA LYS A 65 -18.93 -21.15 -1.20
C LYS A 65 -19.38 -22.20 -2.21
N THR A 66 -19.84 -23.31 -1.69
CA THR A 66 -20.45 -24.43 -2.43
C THR A 66 -21.91 -24.57 -2.04
N GLY A 67 -22.66 -25.41 -2.74
CA GLY A 67 -24.04 -25.73 -2.40
C GLY A 67 -24.13 -26.56 -1.11
N SER A 68 -25.16 -26.31 -0.31
CA SER A 68 -25.46 -27.16 0.85
C SER A 68 -26.36 -28.34 0.41
N LYS A 69 -26.07 -29.53 0.93
CA LYS A 69 -26.92 -30.71 0.69
C LYS A 69 -28.25 -30.55 1.40
N ASP A 70 -29.31 -31.09 0.79
CA ASP A 70 -30.66 -31.23 1.34
C ASP A 70 -31.44 -29.95 1.64
N ARG A 71 -30.93 -28.75 1.27
CA ARG A 71 -31.62 -27.51 1.52
C ARG A 71 -31.29 -26.45 0.46
N MET A 72 -32.33 -25.87 -0.12
CA MET A 72 -32.23 -24.66 -0.92
C MET A 72 -32.26 -23.44 0.01
N SER A 73 -31.37 -22.50 -0.20
CA SER A 73 -31.31 -21.22 0.52
C SER A 73 -31.09 -20.08 -0.45
N VAL A 74 -31.84 -19.02 -0.30
CA VAL A 74 -31.65 -17.77 -1.02
C VAL A 74 -31.23 -16.71 -0.01
N ASN A 75 -30.09 -16.07 -0.25
CA ASN A 75 -29.59 -14.98 0.60
C ASN A 75 -29.57 -13.69 -0.20
N VAL A 76 -30.11 -12.63 0.41
CA VAL A 76 -30.08 -11.27 -0.14
C VAL A 76 -29.38 -10.36 0.86
N LYS A 77 -28.36 -9.65 0.39
CA LYS A 77 -27.59 -8.68 1.14
C LYS A 77 -27.82 -7.29 0.55
N ILE A 78 -28.12 -6.31 1.37
CA ILE A 78 -28.29 -4.91 0.97
C ILE A 78 -27.53 -4.05 1.97
N ASN A 79 -26.53 -3.31 1.50
CA ASN A 79 -25.73 -2.39 2.30
C ASN A 79 -25.77 -1.01 1.70
N GLN A 80 -25.99 -0.01 2.55
CA GLN A 80 -25.86 1.39 2.22
C GLN A 80 -24.88 2.04 3.17
N GLY A 81 -23.88 2.74 2.64
CA GLY A 81 -22.83 3.36 3.43
C GLY A 81 -22.47 4.76 2.95
N PHE A 82 -21.64 5.43 3.77
CA PHE A 82 -21.07 6.75 3.53
C PHE A 82 -19.58 6.69 3.75
N THR A 83 -18.81 7.36 2.90
CA THR A 83 -17.34 7.39 2.96
C THR A 83 -16.85 8.80 3.24
N ASN A 84 -15.93 8.93 4.20
CA ASN A 84 -15.28 10.18 4.54
C ASN A 84 -13.78 9.90 4.76
N ARG A 85 -12.97 10.94 4.81
CA ARG A 85 -11.55 10.82 5.15
C ARG A 85 -11.37 10.25 6.56
N GLN A 86 -10.45 9.29 6.74
CA GLN A 86 -10.17 8.66 8.04
C GLN A 86 -9.46 9.59 9.00
N SER A 87 -8.37 10.21 8.58
CA SER A 87 -7.50 11.03 9.42
C SER A 87 -7.36 12.44 8.86
N GLN A 88 -7.15 13.40 9.76
CA GLN A 88 -6.77 14.77 9.40
C GLN A 88 -5.37 14.77 8.79
N ASP A 89 -5.05 15.79 7.98
CA ASP A 89 -3.70 16.07 7.52
C ASP A 89 -2.85 16.70 8.64
N TYR A 90 -1.60 17.02 8.32
CA TYR A 90 -0.73 17.77 9.21
C TYR A 90 -1.37 19.10 9.63
N GLU A 91 -1.08 19.52 10.87
CA GLU A 91 -1.50 20.83 11.36
C GLU A 91 -0.63 21.92 10.67
N ARG A 92 -1.30 22.89 10.08
CA ARG A 92 -0.66 23.95 9.27
C ARG A 92 -0.94 25.32 9.84
N LEU A 93 -0.10 26.30 9.45
CA LEU A 93 -0.29 27.68 9.86
C LEU A 93 -1.59 28.28 9.31
N GLY A 94 -2.27 29.03 10.16
CA GLY A 94 -3.31 29.96 9.75
C GLY A 94 -2.72 31.25 9.17
N VAL A 95 -3.55 32.12 8.60
CA VAL A 95 -3.16 33.33 7.87
C VAL A 95 -2.20 34.22 8.67
N ASN A 96 -2.51 34.54 9.93
CA ASN A 96 -1.71 35.45 10.74
C ASN A 96 -0.29 34.93 11.00
N ASP A 97 -0.20 33.66 11.41
CA ASP A 97 1.07 33.00 11.68
C ASP A 97 1.90 32.81 10.42
N TYR A 98 1.23 32.54 9.29
CA TYR A 98 1.85 32.41 7.99
C TYR A 98 2.52 33.74 7.58
N LEU A 99 1.81 34.86 7.64
CA LEU A 99 2.36 36.19 7.36
C LEU A 99 3.55 36.53 8.27
N LYS A 100 3.39 36.26 9.58
CA LYS A 100 4.45 36.53 10.57
C LYS A 100 5.72 35.74 10.30
N VAL A 101 5.60 34.46 9.97
CA VAL A 101 6.73 33.56 9.71
C VAL A 101 7.48 34.00 8.43
N TYR A 102 6.77 34.41 7.38
CA TYR A 102 7.40 34.93 6.16
C TYR A 102 8.02 36.31 6.34
N TRP A 103 7.36 37.20 7.07
CA TRP A 103 7.96 38.49 7.45
C TRP A 103 9.26 38.32 8.26
N GLU A 104 9.26 37.40 9.25
CA GLU A 104 10.43 37.15 10.08
C GLU A 104 11.57 36.53 9.29
N SER A 105 11.30 35.64 8.37
CA SER A 105 12.30 35.08 7.46
C SER A 105 13.02 36.18 6.65
N ALA A 106 12.23 37.02 6.00
CA ALA A 106 12.77 38.16 5.23
C ALA A 106 13.54 39.16 6.10
N ARG A 107 13.02 39.49 7.30
CA ARG A 107 13.71 40.37 8.25
C ARG A 107 15.05 39.78 8.69
N ASN A 108 15.10 38.51 9.03
CA ASN A 108 16.32 37.87 9.51
C ASN A 108 17.39 37.84 8.39
N GLN A 109 17.02 37.63 7.15
CA GLN A 109 17.93 37.73 6.01
C GLN A 109 18.53 39.11 5.90
N LEU A 110 17.75 40.17 6.02
CA LEU A 110 18.23 41.55 5.95
C LEU A 110 19.20 41.87 7.09
N ILE A 111 18.92 41.34 8.29
CA ILE A 111 19.82 41.48 9.44
C ILE A 111 21.15 40.74 9.17
N SER A 112 21.11 39.55 8.63
CA SER A 112 22.33 38.80 8.26
C SER A 112 23.12 39.54 7.15
N GLY A 113 22.41 40.30 6.30
CA GLY A 113 22.99 41.21 5.29
C GLY A 113 23.53 42.51 5.86
N GLY A 114 23.44 42.75 7.18
CA GLY A 114 24.01 43.90 7.88
C GLY A 114 23.03 45.06 8.12
N ALA A 115 21.74 44.91 7.89
CA ALA A 115 20.73 45.91 8.22
C ALA A 115 20.46 45.94 9.74
N SER A 116 20.09 47.09 10.26
CA SER A 116 19.62 47.18 11.67
C SER A 116 18.28 46.46 11.83
N PRO A 117 17.95 45.88 13.00
CA PRO A 117 16.70 45.20 13.23
C PRO A 117 15.46 46.03 12.90
N GLU A 118 15.49 47.34 13.15
CA GLU A 118 14.39 48.24 12.85
C GLU A 118 14.22 48.46 11.32
N GLN A 119 15.34 48.73 10.61
CA GLN A 119 15.34 48.87 9.16
C GLN A 119 14.91 47.59 8.47
N ALA A 120 15.42 46.44 8.92
CA ALA A 120 15.06 45.12 8.41
C ALA A 120 13.57 44.80 8.60
N GLY A 121 13.02 45.12 9.78
CA GLY A 121 11.59 44.90 10.06
C GLY A 121 10.66 45.74 9.17
N MET A 122 10.97 47.03 8.98
CA MET A 122 10.23 47.92 8.08
C MET A 122 10.32 47.44 6.63
N ALA A 123 11.53 47.12 6.15
CA ALA A 123 11.72 46.67 4.76
C ALA A 123 11.02 45.32 4.52
N ALA A 124 11.09 44.39 5.45
CA ALA A 124 10.37 43.12 5.38
C ALA A 124 8.85 43.30 5.34
N ALA A 125 8.29 44.22 6.13
CA ALA A 125 6.86 44.54 6.13
C ALA A 125 6.41 45.13 4.81
N GLN A 126 7.15 46.12 4.28
CA GLN A 126 6.85 46.76 3.00
C GLN A 126 6.89 45.81 1.82
N ASN A 127 7.78 44.82 1.84
CA ASN A 127 8.02 43.90 0.74
C ASN A 127 7.30 42.53 0.90
N LEU A 128 6.59 42.30 2.02
CA LEU A 128 6.00 41.00 2.32
C LEU A 128 5.03 40.51 1.24
N ILE A 129 4.11 41.37 0.85
CA ILE A 129 3.10 41.04 -0.16
C ILE A 129 3.67 41.09 -1.57
N SER A 130 4.15 42.26 -1.99
CA SER A 130 4.55 42.51 -3.38
C SER A 130 5.80 41.73 -3.80
N GLY A 131 6.76 41.52 -2.90
CA GLY A 131 8.02 40.85 -3.21
C GLY A 131 8.13 39.41 -2.78
N THR A 132 7.32 38.97 -1.80
CA THR A 132 7.43 37.61 -1.23
C THR A 132 6.24 36.76 -1.57
N LEU A 133 5.01 37.18 -1.23
CA LEU A 133 3.81 36.35 -1.31
C LEU A 133 2.99 36.52 -2.58
N GLY A 134 3.10 37.64 -3.28
CA GLY A 134 2.49 37.94 -4.58
C GLY A 134 0.98 38.21 -4.54
N PHE A 135 0.31 38.01 -3.43
CA PHE A 135 -1.14 38.16 -3.27
C PHE A 135 -1.50 38.99 -2.04
N ASN A 136 -2.39 39.98 -2.22
CA ASN A 136 -2.99 40.73 -1.13
C ASN A 136 -4.48 40.36 -0.96
N PRO A 137 -4.84 39.47 -0.03
CA PRO A 137 -6.24 39.16 0.24
C PRO A 137 -6.92 40.14 1.22
N PHE A 138 -6.26 41.25 1.59
CA PHE A 138 -6.76 42.18 2.58
C PHE A 138 -7.30 43.47 1.96
N ASN A 139 -8.13 44.17 2.72
CA ASN A 139 -8.72 45.47 2.33
C ASN A 139 -7.77 46.68 2.54
N VAL A 140 -6.51 46.45 2.85
CA VAL A 140 -5.48 47.46 3.04
C VAL A 140 -4.39 47.36 1.97
N PRO A 141 -3.61 48.44 1.68
CA PRO A 141 -2.48 48.38 0.75
C PRO A 141 -1.41 47.35 1.16
N ASP A 142 -0.62 46.88 0.19
CA ASP A 142 0.39 45.81 0.37
C ASP A 142 1.40 46.11 1.48
N ASP A 143 1.84 47.37 1.56
CA ASP A 143 2.81 47.88 2.54
C ASP A 143 2.19 48.16 3.93
N GLN A 144 0.90 47.94 4.10
CA GLN A 144 0.16 48.17 5.33
C GLN A 144 -0.47 46.86 5.91
N VAL A 145 -0.20 45.72 5.35
CA VAL A 145 -0.77 44.46 5.81
C VAL A 145 -0.19 44.07 7.18
N VAL A 146 1.12 44.23 7.37
CA VAL A 146 1.77 44.01 8.68
C VAL A 146 2.61 45.22 9.07
N ASP A 147 2.84 45.42 10.37
CA ASP A 147 3.73 46.45 10.87
C ASP A 147 5.21 46.01 10.85
N ALA A 148 6.10 46.91 11.28
CA ALA A 148 7.54 46.68 11.36
C ALA A 148 7.94 45.53 12.32
N ASN A 149 7.03 45.00 13.11
CA ASN A 149 7.21 43.86 14.01
C ASN A 149 6.53 42.57 13.45
N GLY A 150 5.98 42.62 12.21
CA GLY A 150 5.27 41.49 11.62
C GLY A 150 3.90 41.22 12.22
N VAL A 151 3.31 42.17 12.90
CA VAL A 151 1.98 42.09 13.47
C VAL A 151 0.95 42.53 12.44
N LEU A 152 -0.08 41.73 12.22
CA LEU A 152 -1.17 42.06 11.30
C LEU A 152 -1.81 43.39 11.70
N ASN A 153 -2.02 44.30 10.73
CA ASN A 153 -2.71 45.54 10.93
C ASN A 153 -4.13 45.33 11.46
N PRO A 154 -4.52 45.96 12.60
CA PRO A 154 -5.84 45.76 13.16
C PRO A 154 -7.01 46.12 12.24
N ASN A 155 -6.76 46.97 11.25
CA ASN A 155 -7.76 47.38 10.24
C ASN A 155 -7.77 46.45 9.02
N ALA A 156 -6.83 45.53 8.89
CA ALA A 156 -6.76 44.59 7.80
C ALA A 156 -7.82 43.46 8.02
N THR A 157 -8.76 43.36 7.10
CA THR A 157 -9.77 42.31 7.05
C THR A 157 -9.42 41.32 5.93
N PHE A 158 -9.36 40.04 6.24
CA PHE A 158 -9.14 38.99 5.25
C PHE A 158 -10.42 38.78 4.41
N MET A 159 -10.38 39.17 3.16
CA MET A 159 -11.54 39.27 2.25
C MET A 159 -11.93 37.93 1.60
N TRP A 160 -10.99 36.99 1.48
CA TRP A 160 -11.18 35.70 0.77
C TRP A 160 -11.28 34.50 1.69
N ALA A 161 -11.71 34.69 2.93
CA ALA A 161 -11.75 33.64 3.93
C ALA A 161 -12.63 32.42 3.54
N ASP A 162 -13.66 32.65 2.74
CA ASP A 162 -14.60 31.65 2.22
C ASP A 162 -14.10 30.95 0.93
N ASP A 163 -12.95 31.35 0.40
CA ASP A 163 -12.41 30.86 -0.89
C ASP A 163 -11.01 30.26 -0.78
N THR A 164 -10.55 29.91 0.41
CA THR A 164 -9.19 29.39 0.66
C THR A 164 -9.14 27.99 1.26
N ASP A 165 -10.26 27.36 1.47
CA ASP A 165 -10.32 25.97 1.97
C ASP A 165 -10.18 24.97 0.81
N TRP A 166 -8.94 24.84 0.34
CA TRP A 166 -8.58 23.91 -0.72
C TRP A 166 -8.82 22.44 -0.37
N GLU A 167 -8.79 22.10 0.92
CA GLU A 167 -9.00 20.73 1.37
C GLU A 167 -10.48 20.36 1.24
N ASP A 168 -11.39 21.25 1.64
CA ASP A 168 -12.84 21.06 1.49
C ASP A 168 -13.25 21.07 0.01
N ALA A 169 -12.63 21.96 -0.79
CA ALA A 169 -12.92 22.09 -2.22
C ALA A 169 -12.70 20.81 -3.04
N ILE A 170 -11.84 19.89 -2.59
CA ILE A 170 -11.57 18.62 -3.29
C ILE A 170 -12.23 17.41 -2.65
N GLN A 171 -12.91 17.58 -1.51
CA GLN A 171 -13.51 16.50 -0.74
C GLN A 171 -15.03 16.52 -0.77
N ARG A 172 -15.62 15.36 -0.50
CA ARG A 172 -17.05 15.19 -0.32
C ARG A 172 -17.35 14.02 0.59
N THR A 173 -18.55 13.93 1.11
CA THR A 173 -19.08 12.67 1.64
C THR A 173 -19.43 11.76 0.46
N GLY A 174 -18.69 10.67 0.29
CA GLY A 174 -19.01 9.66 -0.72
C GLY A 174 -20.12 8.73 -0.26
N SER A 175 -20.69 7.96 -1.20
CA SER A 175 -21.71 6.96 -0.94
C SER A 175 -21.23 5.57 -1.34
N ARG A 176 -21.69 4.53 -0.63
CA ARG A 176 -21.40 3.13 -0.96
C ARG A 176 -22.69 2.33 -0.93
N THR A 177 -22.98 1.63 -2.03
CA THR A 177 -24.09 0.68 -2.13
C THR A 177 -23.54 -0.68 -2.53
N ASP A 178 -23.85 -1.74 -1.76
CA ASP A 178 -23.40 -3.11 -2.02
C ASP A 178 -24.62 -4.05 -1.90
N ILE A 179 -25.03 -4.60 -3.03
CA ILE A 179 -26.18 -5.50 -3.14
C ILE A 179 -25.69 -6.85 -3.65
N GLY A 180 -26.10 -7.90 -2.99
CA GLY A 180 -25.77 -9.26 -3.36
C GLY A 180 -26.94 -10.22 -3.23
N VAL A 181 -27.06 -11.13 -4.17
CA VAL A 181 -28.02 -12.24 -4.12
C VAL A 181 -27.24 -13.53 -4.33
N SER A 182 -27.49 -14.53 -3.50
CA SER A 182 -26.93 -15.86 -3.72
C SER A 182 -27.99 -16.94 -3.50
N VAL A 183 -27.87 -18.01 -4.29
CA VAL A 183 -28.71 -19.19 -4.21
C VAL A 183 -27.78 -20.38 -4.05
N SER A 184 -28.03 -21.20 -3.04
CA SER A 184 -27.30 -22.44 -2.83
C SER A 184 -28.28 -23.60 -2.60
N GLY A 185 -27.90 -24.78 -3.05
CA GLY A 185 -28.74 -25.97 -2.87
C GLY A 185 -28.02 -27.21 -3.34
N GLY A 186 -28.65 -28.34 -3.12
CA GLY A 186 -28.10 -29.61 -3.58
C GLY A 186 -28.86 -30.81 -3.03
N ASN A 187 -28.40 -31.97 -3.43
CA ASN A 187 -28.81 -33.27 -2.95
C ASN A 187 -27.59 -34.19 -2.76
N ASN A 188 -27.81 -35.47 -2.51
CA ASN A 188 -26.72 -36.44 -2.29
C ASN A 188 -25.79 -36.63 -3.52
N LYS A 189 -26.23 -36.21 -4.72
CA LYS A 189 -25.46 -36.37 -5.96
C LYS A 189 -24.88 -35.08 -6.51
N SER A 190 -25.56 -33.96 -6.29
CA SER A 190 -25.12 -32.68 -6.88
C SER A 190 -25.37 -31.53 -5.91
N ASP A 191 -24.49 -30.57 -5.93
CA ASP A 191 -24.60 -29.32 -5.22
C ASP A 191 -24.28 -28.14 -6.16
N TYR A 192 -24.91 -27.01 -5.87
CA TYR A 192 -24.71 -25.79 -6.64
C TYR A 192 -24.75 -24.55 -5.76
N TYR A 193 -23.92 -23.58 -6.12
CA TYR A 193 -23.93 -22.22 -5.59
C TYR A 193 -23.88 -21.25 -6.77
N LEU A 194 -24.75 -20.26 -6.72
CA LEU A 194 -24.80 -19.16 -7.69
C LEU A 194 -24.92 -17.85 -6.93
N SER A 195 -24.11 -16.85 -7.27
CA SER A 195 -24.23 -15.50 -6.72
C SER A 195 -24.08 -14.43 -7.78
N ALA A 196 -24.77 -13.31 -7.57
CA ALA A 196 -24.61 -12.08 -8.30
C ALA A 196 -24.46 -10.91 -7.32
N GLY A 197 -23.53 -10.01 -7.61
CA GLY A 197 -23.24 -8.85 -6.75
C GLY A 197 -23.06 -7.57 -7.55
N TYR A 198 -23.48 -6.47 -6.97
CA TYR A 198 -23.25 -5.10 -7.44
C TYR A 198 -22.72 -4.26 -6.32
N LEU A 199 -21.58 -3.62 -6.54
CA LEU A 199 -20.98 -2.63 -5.65
C LEU A 199 -20.77 -1.33 -6.42
N THR A 200 -21.22 -0.21 -5.86
CA THR A 200 -20.84 1.13 -6.29
C THR A 200 -20.34 1.90 -5.08
N GLU A 201 -19.21 2.57 -5.24
CA GLU A 201 -18.58 3.35 -4.18
C GLU A 201 -18.03 4.66 -4.75
N GLY A 202 -18.57 5.79 -4.27
CA GLY A 202 -17.99 7.10 -4.45
C GLY A 202 -16.96 7.36 -3.36
N GLY A 203 -15.71 7.73 -3.74
CA GLY A 203 -14.70 8.10 -2.77
C GLY A 203 -14.97 9.47 -2.15
N TYR A 204 -14.24 9.80 -1.09
CA TYR A 204 -14.32 11.11 -0.44
C TYR A 204 -13.63 12.23 -1.26
N ILE A 205 -12.81 11.90 -2.26
CA ILE A 205 -12.30 12.87 -3.23
C ILE A 205 -13.30 12.98 -4.38
N ILE A 206 -13.59 14.23 -4.78
CA ILE A 206 -14.49 14.50 -5.93
C ILE A 206 -13.96 13.81 -7.19
N GLY A 207 -14.88 13.38 -8.08
CA GLY A 207 -14.54 12.65 -9.30
C GLY A 207 -14.23 11.17 -9.09
N SER A 208 -13.84 10.73 -7.88
CA SER A 208 -13.48 9.32 -7.65
C SER A 208 -14.71 8.43 -7.49
N LYS A 209 -14.73 7.32 -8.26
CA LYS A 209 -15.80 6.32 -8.25
C LYS A 209 -15.29 4.93 -8.61
N PHE A 210 -15.87 3.91 -7.99
CA PHE A 210 -15.64 2.51 -8.31
C PHE A 210 -16.95 1.74 -8.41
N ASP A 211 -17.17 1.08 -9.55
CA ASP A 211 -18.30 0.17 -9.78
C ASP A 211 -17.78 -1.25 -10.01
N ARG A 212 -18.46 -2.26 -9.45
CA ARG A 212 -18.14 -3.67 -9.66
C ARG A 212 -19.40 -4.52 -9.76
N TYR A 213 -19.46 -5.32 -10.82
CA TYR A 213 -20.46 -6.38 -11.00
C TYR A 213 -19.76 -7.72 -10.90
N THR A 214 -20.28 -8.64 -10.13
CA THR A 214 -19.71 -9.99 -9.94
C THR A 214 -20.76 -11.05 -10.22
N LEU A 215 -20.32 -12.15 -10.82
CA LEU A 215 -21.07 -13.38 -10.97
C LEU A 215 -20.15 -14.53 -10.52
N ASN A 216 -20.65 -15.41 -9.67
CA ASN A 216 -19.90 -16.60 -9.27
C ASN A 216 -20.83 -17.81 -9.30
N THR A 217 -20.31 -18.93 -9.83
CA THR A 217 -21.00 -20.20 -9.92
C THR A 217 -20.08 -21.32 -9.52
N ASN A 218 -20.58 -22.23 -8.70
CA ASN A 218 -19.88 -23.45 -8.31
C ASN A 218 -20.87 -24.62 -8.40
N VAL A 219 -20.55 -25.61 -9.22
CA VAL A 219 -21.41 -26.79 -9.43
C VAL A 219 -20.55 -28.03 -9.32
N ASN A 220 -21.03 -29.01 -8.55
CA ASN A 220 -20.40 -30.31 -8.41
C ASN A 220 -21.45 -31.41 -8.59
N SER A 221 -21.07 -32.51 -9.26
CA SER A 221 -21.98 -33.61 -9.47
C SER A 221 -21.26 -34.97 -9.45
N GLN A 222 -21.81 -35.90 -8.69
CA GLN A 222 -21.41 -37.31 -8.68
C GLN A 222 -22.16 -38.03 -9.79
N ILE A 223 -21.56 -38.17 -10.95
CA ILE A 223 -22.18 -38.74 -12.16
C ILE A 223 -22.38 -40.25 -11.99
N THR A 224 -21.35 -40.95 -11.50
CA THR A 224 -21.39 -42.36 -11.14
C THR A 224 -20.73 -42.58 -9.81
N SER A 225 -20.71 -43.81 -9.28
CA SER A 225 -20.00 -44.10 -8.03
C SER A 225 -18.50 -43.83 -8.09
N PHE A 226 -17.90 -43.86 -9.26
CA PHE A 226 -16.47 -43.67 -9.47
C PHE A 226 -16.12 -42.32 -10.13
N LEU A 227 -17.07 -41.58 -10.69
CA LEU A 227 -16.84 -40.33 -11.44
C LEU A 227 -17.57 -39.16 -10.80
N LYS A 228 -16.83 -38.17 -10.33
CA LYS A 228 -17.32 -36.85 -9.94
C LYS A 228 -16.76 -35.80 -10.91
N ILE A 229 -17.60 -34.87 -11.36
CA ILE A 229 -17.21 -33.71 -12.15
C ILE A 229 -17.69 -32.46 -11.44
N GLY A 230 -17.02 -31.37 -11.71
CA GLY A 230 -17.47 -30.07 -11.22
C GLY A 230 -16.73 -28.93 -11.89
N GLY A 231 -17.21 -27.72 -11.60
CA GLY A 231 -16.62 -26.54 -12.17
C GLY A 231 -17.01 -25.28 -11.41
N THR A 232 -16.15 -24.29 -11.53
CA THR A 232 -16.40 -22.94 -11.05
C THR A 232 -16.28 -21.96 -12.19
N LEU A 233 -17.15 -20.97 -12.22
CA LEU A 233 -17.09 -19.84 -13.14
C LEU A 233 -17.23 -18.57 -12.31
N SER A 234 -16.25 -17.67 -12.41
CA SER A 234 -16.25 -16.40 -11.71
C SER A 234 -16.01 -15.27 -12.71
N GLY A 235 -16.95 -14.36 -12.83
CA GLY A 235 -16.91 -13.20 -13.70
C GLY A 235 -16.90 -11.90 -12.90
N ASN A 236 -16.14 -10.91 -13.37
CA ASN A 236 -16.09 -9.58 -12.77
C ASN A 236 -16.00 -8.53 -13.88
N ILE A 237 -16.87 -7.52 -13.78
CA ILE A 237 -16.76 -6.28 -14.55
C ILE A 237 -16.56 -5.16 -13.57
N SER A 238 -15.46 -4.45 -13.67
CA SER A 238 -15.17 -3.30 -12.79
C SER A 238 -14.83 -2.05 -13.60
N LYS A 239 -15.24 -0.91 -13.08
CA LYS A 239 -14.94 0.42 -13.62
C LYS A 239 -14.44 1.29 -12.47
N ALA A 240 -13.29 1.92 -12.66
CA ALA A 240 -12.77 2.93 -11.74
C ALA A 240 -12.59 4.25 -12.50
N GLU A 241 -12.97 5.33 -11.86
CA GLU A 241 -12.83 6.70 -12.38
C GLU A 241 -12.19 7.59 -11.32
N GLY A 242 -11.59 8.69 -11.74
CA GLY A 242 -10.97 9.67 -10.87
C GLY A 242 -9.74 9.14 -10.13
N GLN A 243 -8.94 8.28 -10.78
CA GLN A 243 -7.66 7.84 -10.22
C GLN A 243 -6.71 9.01 -10.15
N GLN A 244 -6.33 9.40 -8.93
CA GLN A 244 -5.44 10.54 -8.72
C GLN A 244 -3.98 10.12 -8.80
N SER A 245 -3.14 11.03 -9.28
CA SER A 245 -1.70 10.87 -9.15
C SER A 245 -1.32 10.78 -7.67
N GLN A 246 -0.53 9.78 -7.33
CA GLN A 246 0.07 9.61 -6.00
C GLN A 246 1.60 9.65 -6.08
N ALA A 247 2.13 10.21 -7.17
CA ALA A 247 3.56 10.39 -7.30
C ALA A 247 4.04 11.50 -6.35
N SER A 248 4.96 11.13 -5.47
CA SER A 248 5.59 12.09 -4.55
C SER A 248 6.36 13.16 -5.35
N GLY A 249 6.25 14.42 -4.91
CA GLY A 249 6.89 15.54 -5.57
C GLY A 249 6.19 16.06 -6.84
N ASN A 250 5.09 15.43 -7.27
CA ASN A 250 4.34 15.89 -8.44
C ASN A 250 3.29 16.93 -8.04
N ASN A 251 3.37 18.11 -8.63
CA ASN A 251 2.47 19.23 -8.34
C ASN A 251 1.03 19.00 -8.83
N ASN A 252 0.80 18.06 -9.75
CA ASN A 252 -0.54 17.64 -10.18
C ASN A 252 -1.19 16.68 -9.16
N ASN A 253 -0.48 16.35 -8.08
CA ASN A 253 -1.03 15.54 -7.00
C ASN A 253 -1.91 16.40 -6.09
N PRO A 254 -3.22 16.19 -6.01
CA PRO A 254 -4.11 17.05 -5.24
C PRO A 254 -3.84 17.03 -3.74
N PHE A 255 -3.31 15.92 -3.21
CA PHE A 255 -2.97 15.81 -1.79
C PHE A 255 -1.73 16.64 -1.45
N ARG A 256 -0.74 16.64 -2.35
CA ARG A 256 0.42 17.52 -2.25
C ARG A 256 -0.01 18.97 -2.35
N PHE A 257 -0.80 19.32 -3.35
CA PHE A 257 -1.27 20.68 -3.56
C PHE A 257 -1.97 21.23 -2.31
N THR A 258 -3.01 20.55 -1.82
CA THR A 258 -3.82 21.02 -0.68
C THR A 258 -3.04 21.07 0.64
N ARG A 259 -1.99 20.25 0.78
CA ARG A 259 -1.13 20.25 1.97
C ARG A 259 -0.23 21.47 2.02
N TYR A 260 0.35 21.86 0.87
CA TYR A 260 1.40 22.86 0.85
C TYR A 260 0.92 24.24 0.42
N ILE A 261 -0.27 24.39 -0.14
CA ILE A 261 -0.79 25.72 -0.53
C ILE A 261 -0.88 26.64 0.68
N GLY A 262 -0.40 27.88 0.53
CA GLY A 262 -0.51 28.90 1.57
C GLY A 262 -1.96 29.31 1.85
N PRO A 263 -2.30 29.66 3.08
CA PRO A 263 -3.68 29.91 3.50
C PRO A 263 -4.28 31.21 2.96
N ILE A 264 -3.50 31.96 2.22
CA ILE A 264 -3.90 33.25 1.61
C ILE A 264 -4.31 33.12 0.14
N TYR A 265 -4.01 32.00 -0.53
CA TYR A 265 -4.24 31.82 -1.96
C TYR A 265 -5.65 31.30 -2.23
N PRO A 266 -6.45 32.02 -3.06
CA PRO A 266 -7.83 31.67 -3.30
C PRO A 266 -7.98 30.55 -4.34
N ILE A 267 -9.16 29.90 -4.35
CA ILE A 267 -9.56 28.87 -5.32
C ILE A 267 -9.96 29.51 -6.64
N HIS A 268 -10.54 30.71 -6.58
CA HIS A 268 -11.03 31.45 -7.73
C HIS A 268 -10.28 32.76 -7.88
N VAL A 269 -10.31 33.33 -9.10
CA VAL A 269 -9.70 34.63 -9.39
C VAL A 269 -10.52 35.75 -8.73
N HIS A 270 -9.84 36.67 -8.05
CA HIS A 270 -10.41 37.86 -7.46
C HIS A 270 -9.80 39.11 -8.09
N ASP A 271 -10.64 40.13 -8.31
CA ASP A 271 -10.15 41.44 -8.74
C ASP A 271 -9.31 42.07 -7.62
N PRO A 272 -8.03 42.42 -7.87
CA PRO A 272 -7.14 42.94 -6.84
C PRO A 272 -7.57 44.29 -6.26
N ARG A 273 -8.46 45.04 -6.94
CA ARG A 273 -8.96 46.35 -6.52
C ARG A 273 -10.21 46.23 -5.63
N THR A 274 -11.19 45.41 -6.07
CA THR A 274 -12.51 45.27 -5.39
C THR A 274 -12.53 44.10 -4.42
N LYS A 275 -11.63 43.14 -4.58
CA LYS A 275 -11.57 41.86 -3.87
C LYS A 275 -12.76 40.92 -4.16
N GLU A 276 -13.60 41.27 -5.14
CA GLU A 276 -14.73 40.43 -5.56
C GLU A 276 -14.31 39.34 -6.54
N TYR A 277 -15.14 38.31 -6.70
CA TYR A 277 -14.91 37.24 -7.66
C TYR A 277 -14.92 37.77 -9.11
N VAL A 278 -13.98 37.31 -9.91
CA VAL A 278 -14.04 37.49 -11.36
C VAL A 278 -14.97 36.46 -11.96
N LEU A 279 -15.88 36.91 -12.81
CA LEU A 279 -16.85 36.03 -13.47
C LEU A 279 -16.55 35.87 -14.95
N ASP A 280 -16.79 34.65 -15.48
CA ASP A 280 -16.74 34.42 -16.94
C ASP A 280 -17.98 34.99 -17.66
N ALA A 281 -18.02 34.87 -18.99
CA ALA A 281 -19.13 35.36 -19.81
C ALA A 281 -20.49 34.71 -19.49
N ASN A 282 -20.49 33.59 -18.80
CA ASN A 282 -21.68 32.85 -18.36
C ASN A 282 -22.10 33.16 -16.92
N GLY A 283 -21.33 34.00 -16.22
CA GLY A 283 -21.55 34.36 -14.81
C GLY A 283 -21.00 33.34 -13.82
N ASN A 284 -20.13 32.41 -14.23
CA ASN A 284 -19.44 31.51 -13.31
C ASN A 284 -18.16 32.12 -12.77
N LYS A 285 -17.74 31.77 -11.57
CA LYS A 285 -16.47 32.14 -10.99
C LYS A 285 -15.29 31.55 -11.82
N VAL A 286 -14.32 32.38 -12.17
CA VAL A 286 -13.09 31.94 -12.85
C VAL A 286 -12.17 31.26 -11.85
N TYR A 287 -11.66 30.07 -12.17
CA TYR A 287 -10.74 29.34 -11.30
C TYR A 287 -9.32 29.90 -11.38
N ASP A 288 -8.64 30.06 -10.24
CA ASP A 288 -7.26 30.50 -10.15
C ASP A 288 -6.27 29.35 -10.37
N PHE A 289 -5.62 29.32 -11.55
CA PHE A 289 -4.52 28.39 -11.82
C PHE A 289 -3.15 28.92 -11.33
N GLY A 290 -3.11 30.05 -10.63
CA GLY A 290 -1.89 30.63 -10.11
C GLY A 290 -1.03 31.33 -11.17
N GLN A 291 -1.55 31.54 -12.36
CA GLN A 291 -0.95 32.39 -13.41
C GLN A 291 -1.60 33.77 -13.36
N ALA A 292 -0.91 34.79 -13.86
CA ALA A 292 -1.51 36.10 -13.99
C ALA A 292 -2.75 36.02 -14.90
N TYR A 293 -3.84 36.63 -14.48
CA TYR A 293 -5.10 36.62 -15.21
C TYR A 293 -5.54 38.05 -15.56
N THR A 294 -5.63 38.34 -16.86
CA THR A 294 -6.09 39.65 -17.34
C THR A 294 -7.61 39.78 -17.18
N ILE A 295 -8.05 40.66 -16.30
CA ILE A 295 -9.46 40.92 -16.01
C ILE A 295 -10.04 41.87 -17.05
N GLU A 296 -9.30 42.96 -17.28
CA GLU A 296 -9.56 43.99 -18.33
C GLU A 296 -8.24 44.69 -18.72
N GLU A 297 -8.24 45.51 -19.75
CA GLU A 297 -7.04 46.22 -20.18
C GLU A 297 -6.41 47.00 -19.02
N GLY A 298 -5.18 46.65 -18.67
CA GLY A 298 -4.41 47.25 -17.58
C GLY A 298 -4.74 46.76 -16.16
N VAL A 299 -5.61 45.75 -16.03
CA VAL A 299 -5.94 45.14 -14.73
C VAL A 299 -5.71 43.65 -14.79
N GLU A 300 -4.76 43.15 -13.98
CA GLU A 300 -4.43 41.74 -13.88
C GLU A 300 -4.54 41.27 -12.44
N ALA A 301 -5.12 40.09 -12.24
CA ALA A 301 -4.92 39.35 -11.01
C ALA A 301 -3.48 38.80 -10.99
N PRO A 302 -2.74 38.92 -9.88
CA PRO A 302 -1.34 38.53 -9.84
C PRO A 302 -1.17 37.01 -9.91
N SER A 303 0.02 36.54 -10.29
CA SER A 303 0.36 35.13 -10.24
C SER A 303 0.61 34.65 -8.80
N ARG A 304 0.17 33.45 -8.51
CA ARG A 304 0.43 32.78 -7.24
C ARG A 304 1.91 32.36 -7.15
N ALA A 305 2.54 32.62 -6.02
CA ALA A 305 3.95 32.29 -5.83
C ALA A 305 4.22 30.79 -5.66
N TYR A 306 3.19 29.98 -5.35
CA TYR A 306 3.29 28.53 -5.11
C TYR A 306 2.43 27.74 -6.09
N ILE A 307 3.02 26.75 -6.74
CA ILE A 307 2.39 25.83 -7.72
C ILE A 307 1.48 26.56 -8.72
N SER A 308 2.07 27.30 -9.64
CA SER A 308 1.32 27.85 -10.76
C SER A 308 1.01 26.77 -11.81
N GLY A 309 -0.07 26.96 -12.56
CA GLY A 309 -0.52 26.02 -13.59
C GLY A 309 -1.46 24.91 -13.11
N ASN A 310 -1.85 24.85 -11.84
CA ASN A 310 -2.73 23.82 -11.29
C ASN A 310 -3.85 24.40 -10.42
N ASN A 311 -5.05 23.81 -10.55
CA ASN A 311 -6.18 24.04 -9.65
C ASN A 311 -6.96 22.74 -9.47
N PRO A 312 -6.66 21.96 -8.41
CA PRO A 312 -7.28 20.64 -8.22
C PRO A 312 -8.80 20.70 -8.00
N ALA A 313 -9.35 21.83 -7.56
CA ALA A 313 -10.79 21.94 -7.34
C ALA A 313 -11.60 21.80 -8.65
N ILE A 314 -11.09 22.28 -9.77
CA ILE A 314 -11.74 22.12 -11.08
C ILE A 314 -11.14 20.97 -11.89
N GLU A 315 -9.84 20.71 -11.77
CA GLU A 315 -9.17 19.65 -12.51
C GLU A 315 -9.74 18.26 -12.15
N LEU A 316 -10.00 18.00 -10.85
CA LEU A 316 -10.60 16.74 -10.39
C LEU A 316 -12.02 16.51 -10.93
N GLN A 317 -12.76 17.56 -11.26
CA GLN A 317 -14.10 17.44 -11.84
C GLN A 317 -14.05 17.11 -13.33
N ASN A 318 -13.01 17.51 -14.02
CA ASN A 318 -12.90 17.50 -15.48
C ASN A 318 -11.89 16.50 -16.02
N ILE A 319 -10.97 15.97 -15.20
CA ILE A 319 -10.03 14.94 -15.63
C ILE A 319 -10.75 13.59 -15.75
N SER A 320 -10.72 13.02 -16.95
CA SER A 320 -11.13 11.65 -17.18
C SER A 320 -9.92 10.72 -17.05
N ASN A 321 -9.82 10.02 -15.92
CA ASN A 321 -8.74 9.09 -15.65
C ASN A 321 -9.29 7.84 -14.96
N GLY A 322 -9.11 6.69 -15.58
CA GLY A 322 -9.65 5.48 -15.02
C GLY A 322 -9.45 4.25 -15.90
N TYR A 323 -10.26 3.24 -15.62
CA TYR A 323 -10.28 2.02 -16.44
C TYR A 323 -11.61 1.29 -16.37
N LYS A 324 -11.88 0.52 -17.40
CA LYS A 324 -12.85 -0.59 -17.40
C LYS A 324 -12.08 -1.91 -17.51
N ARG A 325 -12.40 -2.86 -16.63
CA ARG A 325 -11.78 -4.18 -16.60
C ARG A 325 -12.85 -5.26 -16.63
N ASN A 326 -12.69 -6.23 -17.53
CA ASN A 326 -13.51 -7.44 -17.58
C ASN A 326 -12.63 -8.64 -17.25
N GLN A 327 -13.06 -9.48 -16.33
CA GLN A 327 -12.32 -10.64 -15.86
C GLN A 327 -13.22 -11.86 -15.87
N LEU A 328 -12.66 -12.99 -16.29
CA LEU A 328 -13.32 -14.29 -16.27
C LEU A 328 -12.33 -15.33 -15.77
N ASN A 329 -12.74 -16.15 -14.83
CA ASN A 329 -12.01 -17.30 -14.35
C ASN A 329 -12.93 -18.50 -14.42
N ALA A 330 -12.50 -19.54 -15.13
CA ALA A 330 -13.23 -20.78 -15.23
C ALA A 330 -12.32 -21.94 -14.85
N LYS A 331 -12.83 -22.86 -14.07
CA LYS A 331 -12.18 -24.12 -13.72
C LYS A 331 -13.16 -25.25 -13.95
N LEU A 332 -12.66 -26.31 -14.56
CA LEU A 332 -13.35 -27.59 -14.68
C LEU A 332 -12.47 -28.68 -14.05
N TYR A 333 -13.09 -29.67 -13.44
CA TYR A 333 -12.38 -30.81 -12.93
C TYR A 333 -13.17 -32.11 -13.11
N ALA A 334 -12.43 -33.20 -13.20
CA ALA A 334 -12.94 -34.57 -13.14
C ALA A 334 -12.15 -35.35 -12.11
N GLU A 335 -12.84 -36.04 -11.22
CA GLU A 335 -12.29 -36.90 -10.19
C GLU A 335 -12.76 -38.33 -10.46
N ILE A 336 -11.82 -39.24 -10.65
CA ILE A 336 -12.05 -40.65 -10.92
C ILE A 336 -11.53 -41.47 -9.75
N ARG A 337 -12.41 -42.23 -9.09
CA ARG A 337 -12.05 -43.13 -7.99
C ARG A 337 -12.00 -44.54 -8.50
N PHE A 338 -10.95 -45.29 -8.16
CA PHE A 338 -10.73 -46.67 -8.58
C PHE A 338 -9.95 -47.46 -7.54
N LEU A 339 -10.07 -48.76 -7.59
CA LEU A 339 -9.43 -49.67 -6.63
C LEU A 339 -9.64 -49.29 -5.15
N ASN A 340 -10.75 -48.63 -4.84
CA ASN A 340 -11.17 -48.08 -3.54
C ASN A 340 -10.27 -47.06 -2.89
N ASP A 341 -8.96 -47.18 -3.02
CA ASP A 341 -7.95 -46.37 -2.32
C ASP A 341 -7.33 -45.29 -3.24
N PHE A 342 -7.59 -45.34 -4.55
CA PHE A 342 -7.01 -44.42 -5.54
C PHE A 342 -8.02 -43.39 -6.05
N LYS A 343 -7.54 -42.17 -6.21
CA LYS A 343 -8.26 -41.07 -6.79
C LYS A 343 -7.38 -40.33 -7.82
N PHE A 344 -7.84 -40.26 -9.05
CA PHE A 344 -7.19 -39.48 -10.09
C PHE A 344 -8.02 -38.24 -10.36
N THR A 345 -7.42 -37.04 -10.27
CA THR A 345 -8.06 -35.76 -10.50
C THR A 345 -7.37 -35.03 -11.62
N VAL A 346 -8.14 -34.57 -12.61
CA VAL A 346 -7.70 -33.68 -13.67
C VAL A 346 -8.40 -32.34 -13.48
N ASN A 347 -7.62 -31.25 -13.44
CA ASN A 347 -8.12 -29.89 -13.39
C ASN A 347 -7.62 -29.12 -14.61
N GLY A 348 -8.51 -28.35 -15.23
CA GLY A 348 -8.20 -27.36 -16.23
C GLY A 348 -8.79 -26.01 -15.81
N ALA A 349 -7.99 -24.96 -15.84
CA ALA A 349 -8.45 -23.62 -15.54
C ALA A 349 -7.96 -22.62 -16.59
N VAL A 350 -8.79 -21.63 -16.87
CA VAL A 350 -8.47 -20.47 -17.69
C VAL A 350 -8.86 -19.20 -16.94
N GLY A 351 -7.94 -18.24 -16.93
CA GLY A 351 -8.18 -16.89 -16.46
C GLY A 351 -7.97 -15.91 -17.60
N THR A 352 -8.91 -14.97 -17.79
CA THR A 352 -8.73 -13.86 -18.73
C THR A 352 -9.03 -12.54 -18.06
N SER A 353 -8.25 -11.51 -18.40
CA SER A 353 -8.47 -10.14 -17.97
C SER A 353 -8.25 -9.19 -19.15
N SER A 354 -9.25 -8.40 -19.50
CA SER A 354 -9.09 -7.29 -20.43
C SER A 354 -9.25 -5.97 -19.67
N ARG A 355 -8.32 -5.05 -19.88
CA ARG A 355 -8.37 -3.72 -19.27
C ARG A 355 -8.25 -2.65 -20.35
N LEU A 356 -9.23 -1.77 -20.39
CA LEU A 356 -9.19 -0.53 -21.15
C LEU A 356 -8.96 0.62 -20.15
N GLY A 357 -7.76 1.15 -20.14
CA GLY A 357 -7.39 2.34 -19.37
C GLY A 357 -7.49 3.59 -20.22
N HIS A 358 -7.82 4.70 -19.58
CA HIS A 358 -7.83 6.03 -20.21
C HIS A 358 -7.31 7.07 -19.22
N SER A 359 -6.64 8.07 -19.74
CA SER A 359 -6.21 9.26 -19.00
C SER A 359 -6.29 10.44 -19.95
N ALA A 360 -7.02 11.47 -19.56
CA ALA A 360 -7.16 12.66 -20.38
C ALA A 360 -7.14 13.91 -19.51
N SER A 361 -6.47 14.97 -20.01
CA SER A 361 -6.52 16.30 -19.44
C SER A 361 -7.25 17.23 -20.41
N ILE A 362 -8.06 18.13 -19.84
CA ILE A 362 -8.77 19.15 -20.60
C ILE A 362 -7.86 20.37 -20.77
N TYR A 363 -8.01 21.03 -21.92
CA TYR A 363 -7.47 22.38 -22.12
C TYR A 363 -8.26 23.39 -21.28
N TYR A 364 -7.55 24.25 -20.61
CA TYR A 364 -8.09 25.44 -19.94
C TYR A 364 -7.44 26.68 -20.57
N PRO A 365 -8.22 27.71 -20.96
CA PRO A 365 -7.67 28.95 -21.50
C PRO A 365 -6.67 29.63 -20.58
N GLU A 366 -6.83 29.43 -19.28
CA GLU A 366 -6.00 29.93 -18.20
C GLU A 366 -4.72 29.13 -17.97
N LYS A 367 -4.53 28.01 -18.71
CA LYS A 367 -3.39 27.08 -18.64
C LYS A 367 -2.63 27.09 -19.97
N THR A 368 -1.31 27.00 -19.93
CA THR A 368 -0.48 26.84 -21.14
C THR A 368 -0.53 25.41 -21.71
N GLU A 369 -1.11 24.47 -21.02
CA GLU A 369 -1.21 23.06 -21.44
C GLU A 369 -2.34 22.83 -22.45
N VAL A 370 -2.04 22.04 -23.46
CA VAL A 370 -2.89 21.89 -24.67
C VAL A 370 -3.85 20.69 -24.62
N GLY A 371 -4.17 20.17 -23.48
CA GLY A 371 -5.00 18.97 -23.34
C GLY A 371 -4.38 17.70 -23.98
N SER A 372 -4.56 16.57 -23.36
CA SER A 372 -4.01 15.29 -23.82
C SER A 372 -5.00 14.14 -23.61
N SER A 373 -4.82 13.07 -24.38
CA SER A 373 -5.55 11.82 -24.19
C SER A 373 -4.64 10.63 -24.38
N THR A 374 -4.60 9.73 -23.40
CA THR A 374 -3.89 8.45 -23.45
C THR A 374 -4.88 7.32 -23.27
N LYS A 375 -4.80 6.31 -24.12
CA LYS A 375 -5.57 5.06 -23.98
C LYS A 375 -4.62 3.88 -23.92
N THR A 376 -4.91 2.96 -22.99
CA THR A 376 -4.15 1.71 -22.84
C THR A 376 -5.12 0.53 -22.93
N VAL A 377 -4.72 -0.50 -23.69
CA VAL A 377 -5.44 -1.76 -23.75
C VAL A 377 -4.49 -2.86 -23.32
N SER A 378 -4.92 -3.69 -22.40
CA SER A 378 -4.16 -4.90 -22.07
C SER A 378 -5.06 -6.13 -22.02
N PHE A 379 -4.52 -7.24 -22.50
CA PHE A 379 -5.12 -8.56 -22.41
C PHE A 379 -4.17 -9.49 -21.68
N GLU A 380 -4.70 -10.17 -20.70
CA GLU A 380 -3.99 -11.17 -19.92
C GLU A 380 -4.74 -12.48 -20.03
N THR A 381 -4.04 -13.57 -20.34
CA THR A 381 -4.59 -14.90 -20.40
C THR A 381 -3.70 -15.86 -19.62
N THR A 382 -4.30 -16.66 -18.75
CA THR A 382 -3.62 -17.73 -18.03
C THR A 382 -4.29 -19.06 -18.30
N TRP A 383 -3.49 -20.09 -18.48
CA TRP A 383 -3.93 -21.48 -18.54
C TRP A 383 -3.23 -22.28 -17.46
N THR A 384 -3.97 -23.06 -16.72
CA THR A 384 -3.41 -24.02 -15.78
C THR A 384 -4.04 -25.38 -16.01
N PHE A 385 -3.20 -26.39 -16.13
CA PHE A 385 -3.62 -27.76 -16.27
C PHE A 385 -2.84 -28.63 -15.30
N ASN A 386 -3.53 -29.39 -14.46
CA ASN A 386 -2.84 -30.33 -13.57
C ASN A 386 -3.53 -31.71 -13.52
N GLN A 387 -2.73 -32.73 -13.25
CA GLN A 387 -3.15 -34.11 -13.01
C GLN A 387 -2.60 -34.55 -11.66
N LEU A 388 -3.47 -35.08 -10.83
CA LEU A 388 -3.15 -35.48 -9.48
C LEU A 388 -3.60 -36.92 -9.24
N LEU A 389 -2.68 -37.78 -8.85
CA LEU A 389 -2.97 -39.16 -8.41
C LEU A 389 -2.80 -39.26 -6.90
N SER A 390 -3.87 -39.49 -6.20
CA SER A 390 -3.87 -39.69 -4.76
C SER A 390 -4.10 -41.15 -4.42
N TYR A 391 -3.36 -41.65 -3.44
CA TYR A 391 -3.58 -42.95 -2.77
C TYR A 391 -3.78 -42.71 -1.29
N THR A 392 -4.89 -43.13 -0.75
CA THR A 392 -5.21 -42.95 0.67
C THR A 392 -5.69 -44.28 1.29
N LYS A 393 -5.05 -44.71 2.37
CA LYS A 393 -5.37 -45.97 2.99
C LYS A 393 -5.15 -45.98 4.50
N ASN A 394 -6.07 -46.66 5.21
CA ASN A 394 -5.94 -46.99 6.63
C ASN A 394 -5.54 -48.45 6.80
N PHE A 395 -4.51 -48.69 7.60
CA PHE A 395 -4.01 -50.03 8.01
C PHE A 395 -4.05 -50.12 9.54
N GLY A 396 -5.23 -50.42 10.09
CA GLY A 396 -5.41 -50.34 11.53
C GLY A 396 -5.18 -48.92 12.06
N ASN A 397 -4.16 -48.74 12.90
CA ASN A 397 -3.81 -47.43 13.47
C ASN A 397 -2.92 -46.56 12.54
N HIS A 398 -2.55 -47.05 11.37
CA HIS A 398 -1.71 -46.36 10.43
C HIS A 398 -2.56 -45.75 9.33
N HIS A 399 -2.37 -44.47 9.06
CA HIS A 399 -2.97 -43.79 7.93
C HIS A 399 -1.88 -43.30 6.98
N VAL A 400 -2.04 -43.57 5.70
CA VAL A 400 -1.11 -43.17 4.63
C VAL A 400 -1.86 -42.42 3.57
N ASP A 401 -1.37 -41.24 3.17
CA ASP A 401 -1.83 -40.45 2.04
C ASP A 401 -0.64 -40.11 1.15
N VAL A 402 -0.66 -40.51 -0.12
CA VAL A 402 0.36 -40.22 -1.12
C VAL A 402 -0.27 -39.48 -2.29
N LEU A 403 0.36 -38.40 -2.70
CA LEU A 403 -0.04 -37.58 -3.83
C LEU A 403 1.12 -37.52 -4.85
N LEU A 404 0.86 -37.86 -6.09
CA LEU A 404 1.72 -37.57 -7.24
C LEU A 404 1.01 -36.58 -8.13
N GLY A 405 1.75 -35.60 -8.65
CA GLY A 405 1.15 -34.54 -9.47
C GLY A 405 2.06 -34.03 -10.57
N HIS A 406 1.42 -33.56 -11.61
CA HIS A 406 2.02 -32.77 -12.68
C HIS A 406 1.18 -31.51 -12.87
N GLU A 407 1.82 -30.38 -13.10
CA GLU A 407 1.19 -29.08 -13.33
C GLU A 407 1.89 -28.35 -14.47
N SER A 408 1.11 -27.79 -15.36
CA SER A 408 1.56 -26.89 -16.43
C SER A 408 0.80 -25.57 -16.31
N TYR A 409 1.53 -24.48 -16.38
CA TYR A 409 1.01 -23.12 -16.33
C TYR A 409 1.55 -22.30 -17.49
N ASP A 410 0.68 -21.56 -18.17
CA ASP A 410 0.98 -20.68 -19.30
C ASP A 410 0.35 -19.30 -19.05
N TYR A 411 1.12 -18.25 -19.24
CA TYR A 411 0.72 -16.85 -19.07
C TYR A 411 1.12 -16.05 -20.29
N GLU A 412 0.18 -15.27 -20.81
CA GLU A 412 0.39 -14.31 -21.90
C GLU A 412 -0.20 -12.96 -21.53
N TYR A 413 0.56 -11.92 -21.78
CA TYR A 413 0.17 -10.52 -21.57
C TYR A 413 0.47 -9.71 -22.81
N ASN A 414 -0.59 -9.14 -23.40
CA ASN A 414 -0.53 -8.24 -24.55
C ASN A 414 -0.85 -6.81 -24.09
N TYR A 415 -0.06 -5.84 -24.50
CA TYR A 415 -0.19 -4.44 -24.16
C TYR A 415 -0.15 -3.56 -25.41
N LEU A 416 -1.03 -2.56 -25.45
CA LEU A 416 -1.09 -1.49 -26.45
C LEU A 416 -1.36 -0.17 -25.76
N LYS A 417 -0.59 0.85 -26.09
CA LYS A 417 -0.75 2.25 -25.65
C LYS A 417 -0.77 3.18 -26.84
N GLY A 418 -1.64 4.19 -26.80
CA GLY A 418 -1.60 5.36 -27.67
C GLY A 418 -1.80 6.61 -26.85
N SER A 419 -1.15 7.70 -27.26
CA SER A 419 -1.24 9.03 -26.66
C SER A 419 -1.32 10.12 -27.74
N MET A 420 -2.17 11.10 -27.52
CA MET A 420 -2.40 12.25 -28.39
C MET A 420 -2.42 13.54 -27.57
N GLN A 421 -1.97 14.63 -28.17
CA GLN A 421 -1.95 15.97 -27.57
C GLN A 421 -2.66 16.97 -28.47
N ASN A 422 -2.87 18.17 -27.95
CA ASN A 422 -3.49 19.31 -28.62
C ASN A 422 -4.96 19.04 -29.00
N GLN A 423 -5.82 19.14 -27.98
CA GLN A 423 -7.27 18.96 -28.13
C GLN A 423 -7.87 20.05 -29.04
N THR A 424 -8.65 19.64 -30.05
CA THR A 424 -9.22 20.53 -31.05
C THR A 424 -10.56 21.13 -30.62
N ILE A 425 -11.44 20.35 -30.00
CA ILE A 425 -12.76 20.77 -29.51
C ILE A 425 -12.87 20.45 -28.03
N HIS A 426 -13.07 21.46 -27.18
CA HIS A 426 -13.10 21.35 -25.71
C HIS A 426 -14.52 21.08 -25.20
N ASN A 427 -15.06 19.90 -25.54
CA ASN A 427 -16.44 19.51 -25.25
C ASN A 427 -16.56 18.21 -24.41
N GLY A 428 -15.45 17.80 -23.77
CA GLY A 428 -15.42 16.56 -23.01
C GLY A 428 -15.27 15.29 -23.87
N ASN A 429 -15.03 15.43 -25.18
CA ASN A 429 -14.71 14.31 -26.06
C ASN A 429 -13.21 14.01 -26.00
N PHE A 430 -12.84 12.88 -25.39
CA PHE A 430 -11.47 12.42 -25.21
C PHE A 430 -11.07 11.34 -26.23
N GLU A 431 -11.79 11.17 -27.33
CA GLU A 431 -11.41 10.29 -28.42
C GLU A 431 -10.24 10.88 -29.21
N PHE A 432 -9.31 10.03 -29.68
CA PHE A 432 -8.11 10.48 -30.40
C PHE A 432 -8.39 11.35 -31.63
N SER A 433 -9.53 11.15 -32.28
CA SER A 433 -9.98 12.00 -33.39
C SER A 433 -10.19 13.48 -33.05
N ASN A 434 -10.26 13.81 -31.77
CA ASN A 434 -10.39 15.20 -31.27
C ASN A 434 -9.03 15.83 -30.89
N TYR A 435 -7.91 15.22 -31.30
CA TYR A 435 -6.57 15.67 -31.03
C TYR A 435 -5.75 15.74 -32.32
N SER A 436 -4.85 16.73 -32.43
CA SER A 436 -4.12 16.97 -33.68
C SER A 436 -2.68 16.47 -33.69
N VAL A 437 -2.07 16.19 -32.54
CA VAL A 437 -0.67 15.79 -32.41
C VAL A 437 -0.52 14.41 -31.79
N PRO A 438 -0.01 13.42 -32.55
CA PRO A 438 0.43 12.13 -31.98
C PRO A 438 1.60 12.34 -31.01
N ASP A 439 1.59 11.64 -29.87
CA ASP A 439 2.63 11.74 -28.85
C ASP A 439 3.39 10.41 -28.69
N GLU A 440 2.77 9.39 -28.16
CA GLU A 440 3.41 8.12 -27.86
C GLU A 440 2.58 6.92 -28.36
N GLN A 441 3.24 5.93 -28.95
CA GLN A 441 2.67 4.62 -29.27
C GLN A 441 3.61 3.54 -28.76
N ASP A 442 3.06 2.54 -28.08
CA ASP A 442 3.83 1.41 -27.56
C ASP A 442 3.01 0.11 -27.59
N SER A 443 3.66 -0.99 -27.88
CA SER A 443 3.03 -2.32 -27.80
C SER A 443 4.05 -3.42 -27.57
N TYR A 444 3.67 -4.40 -26.75
CA TYR A 444 4.50 -5.58 -26.52
C TYR A 444 3.69 -6.78 -26.06
N THR A 445 4.28 -7.95 -26.17
CA THR A 445 3.76 -9.21 -25.65
C THR A 445 4.77 -9.85 -24.72
N ASN A 446 4.34 -10.20 -23.51
CA ASN A 446 5.12 -10.98 -22.56
C ASN A 446 4.51 -12.37 -22.40
N THR A 447 5.37 -13.39 -22.37
CA THR A 447 4.98 -14.79 -22.12
C THR A 447 5.77 -15.37 -20.96
N TYR A 448 5.10 -16.23 -20.20
CA TYR A 448 5.71 -16.92 -19.07
C TYR A 448 5.11 -18.31 -18.92
N LYS A 449 5.97 -19.34 -18.78
CA LYS A 449 5.53 -20.73 -18.65
C LYS A 449 6.26 -21.41 -17.51
N THR A 450 5.51 -22.23 -16.76
CA THR A 450 6.12 -23.14 -15.78
C THR A 450 5.57 -24.54 -15.93
N GLU A 451 6.38 -25.51 -15.62
CA GLU A 451 6.03 -26.93 -15.54
C GLU A 451 6.59 -27.53 -14.27
N GLY A 452 5.79 -28.31 -13.54
CA GLY A 452 6.18 -28.86 -12.26
C GLY A 452 5.73 -30.30 -12.06
N PHE A 453 6.60 -31.09 -11.45
CA PHE A 453 6.31 -32.46 -11.00
C PHE A 453 6.43 -32.52 -9.49
N LEU A 454 5.45 -33.09 -8.81
CA LEU A 454 5.40 -33.15 -7.36
C LEU A 454 5.07 -34.53 -6.83
N ALA A 455 5.63 -34.86 -5.68
CA ALA A 455 5.26 -36.00 -4.88
C ALA A 455 5.15 -35.57 -3.41
N ARG A 456 4.12 -36.04 -2.71
CA ARG A 456 3.94 -35.85 -1.28
C ARG A 456 3.48 -37.14 -0.64
N ALA A 457 4.00 -37.43 0.55
CA ALA A 457 3.53 -38.50 1.41
C ALA A 457 3.23 -37.94 2.80
N ASN A 458 2.05 -38.24 3.33
CA ASN A 458 1.67 -38.02 4.70
C ASN A 458 1.45 -39.38 5.38
N TYR A 459 1.91 -39.49 6.60
CA TYR A 459 1.70 -40.63 7.44
C TYR A 459 1.29 -40.20 8.83
N ASP A 460 0.30 -40.80 9.39
CA ASP A 460 0.02 -40.70 10.81
C ASP A 460 -0.17 -42.07 11.47
N TYR A 461 0.24 -42.12 12.72
CA TYR A 461 0.04 -43.30 13.59
C TYR A 461 -0.88 -42.92 14.73
N ASN A 462 -2.04 -43.56 14.75
CA ASN A 462 -3.06 -43.42 15.80
C ASN A 462 -3.52 -41.94 15.99
N SER A 463 -3.44 -41.11 14.96
CA SER A 463 -3.69 -39.67 15.03
C SER A 463 -2.85 -38.94 16.11
N ARG A 464 -1.73 -39.55 16.53
CA ARG A 464 -0.82 -39.04 17.56
C ARG A 464 0.51 -38.57 16.99
N TYR A 465 1.12 -39.35 16.11
CA TYR A 465 2.38 -39.03 15.47
C TYR A 465 2.17 -38.83 13.99
N PHE A 466 2.57 -37.64 13.49
CA PHE A 466 2.38 -37.22 12.10
C PHE A 466 3.72 -37.04 11.44
N LEU A 467 3.86 -37.50 10.23
CA LEU A 467 5.03 -37.23 9.36
C LEU A 467 4.53 -36.79 8.00
N SER A 468 5.18 -35.81 7.41
CA SER A 468 4.95 -35.37 6.05
C SER A 468 6.28 -35.19 5.31
N ALA A 469 6.31 -35.58 4.05
CA ALA A 469 7.45 -35.32 3.18
C ALA A 469 6.94 -34.94 1.80
N SER A 470 7.58 -33.96 1.17
CA SER A 470 7.28 -33.60 -0.22
C SER A 470 8.56 -33.31 -1.01
N VAL A 471 8.49 -33.55 -2.30
CA VAL A 471 9.50 -33.13 -3.28
C VAL A 471 8.77 -32.60 -4.48
N ARG A 472 9.30 -31.49 -5.01
CA ARG A 472 8.79 -30.86 -6.25
C ARG A 472 9.95 -30.43 -7.13
N ARG A 473 9.81 -30.61 -8.44
CA ARG A 473 10.76 -30.15 -9.44
C ARG A 473 10.03 -29.23 -10.42
N ASP A 474 10.42 -27.96 -10.44
CA ASP A 474 9.81 -26.91 -11.26
C ASP A 474 10.78 -26.39 -12.32
N GLY A 475 10.29 -26.18 -13.54
CA GLY A 475 10.97 -25.48 -14.61
C GLY A 475 10.30 -24.14 -14.90
N SER A 476 11.09 -23.09 -15.13
CA SER A 476 10.61 -21.75 -15.46
C SER A 476 11.22 -21.22 -16.75
N SER A 477 10.40 -20.62 -17.61
CA SER A 477 10.85 -19.96 -18.84
C SER A 477 11.68 -18.69 -18.60
N ARG A 478 11.68 -18.16 -17.38
CA ARG A 478 12.48 -16.99 -16.98
C ARG A 478 13.98 -17.27 -16.92
N PHE A 479 14.37 -18.54 -16.98
CA PHE A 479 15.76 -18.97 -16.93
C PHE A 479 16.18 -19.67 -18.21
N TYR A 480 17.47 -19.67 -18.49
CA TYR A 480 18.04 -20.37 -19.63
C TYR A 480 17.81 -21.89 -19.52
N LYS A 481 17.74 -22.59 -20.64
CA LYS A 481 17.38 -24.02 -20.72
C LYS A 481 18.14 -24.94 -19.74
N ASP A 482 19.42 -24.64 -19.48
CA ASP A 482 20.29 -25.47 -18.64
C ASP A 482 20.14 -25.12 -17.13
N SER A 483 19.59 -23.93 -16.78
CA SER A 483 19.42 -23.43 -15.42
C SER A 483 17.95 -23.36 -14.98
N ARG A 484 16.99 -23.72 -15.83
CA ARG A 484 15.55 -23.50 -15.59
C ARG A 484 14.91 -24.41 -14.55
N TRP A 485 15.51 -25.57 -14.26
CA TRP A 485 14.93 -26.55 -13.38
C TRP A 485 15.47 -26.42 -11.95
N GLY A 486 14.57 -26.16 -10.99
CA GLY A 486 14.83 -26.20 -9.56
C GLY A 486 14.19 -27.43 -8.91
N THR A 487 14.85 -28.01 -7.91
CA THR A 487 14.27 -29.11 -7.10
C THR A 487 14.17 -28.66 -5.67
N PHE A 488 12.98 -28.76 -5.08
CA PHE A 488 12.64 -28.28 -3.75
C PHE A 488 12.03 -29.43 -2.96
N PHE A 489 12.22 -29.42 -1.63
CA PHE A 489 11.68 -30.47 -0.76
C PHE A 489 11.18 -29.90 0.56
N SER A 490 10.32 -30.62 1.24
CA SER A 490 9.95 -30.31 2.62
C SER A 490 9.73 -31.57 3.43
N VAL A 491 9.98 -31.47 4.73
CA VAL A 491 9.66 -32.48 5.73
C VAL A 491 8.99 -31.83 6.92
N GLY A 492 8.04 -32.52 7.52
CA GLY A 492 7.35 -32.06 8.73
C GLY A 492 7.04 -33.21 9.66
N ALA A 493 7.04 -32.93 10.95
CA ALA A 493 6.64 -33.87 12.00
C ALA A 493 5.67 -33.19 12.96
N GLY A 494 4.70 -33.94 13.46
CA GLY A 494 3.75 -33.49 14.48
C GLY A 494 3.56 -34.55 15.55
N TRP A 495 3.45 -34.09 16.79
CA TRP A 495 3.24 -34.96 17.93
C TRP A 495 2.10 -34.41 18.80
N ARG A 496 1.03 -35.19 18.99
CA ARG A 496 -0.04 -34.92 19.94
C ARG A 496 0.40 -35.40 21.31
N ILE A 497 0.91 -34.49 22.10
CA ILE A 497 1.44 -34.76 23.46
C ILE A 497 0.28 -35.11 24.40
N ASP A 498 -0.86 -34.46 24.19
CA ASP A 498 -2.10 -34.69 24.95
C ASP A 498 -2.62 -36.15 24.88
N GLU A 499 -2.32 -36.86 23.80
CA GLU A 499 -2.70 -38.27 23.62
C GLU A 499 -1.76 -39.26 24.32
N GLU A 500 -0.75 -38.79 25.04
CA GLU A 500 0.21 -39.61 25.74
C GLU A 500 -0.30 -39.97 27.13
N ARG A 501 0.01 -41.21 27.60
CA ARG A 501 -0.43 -41.72 28.91
C ARG A 501 -0.06 -40.84 30.09
N PHE A 502 1.09 -40.13 30.02
CA PHE A 502 1.56 -39.25 31.09
C PHE A 502 0.77 -37.92 31.16
N MET A 503 -0.12 -37.68 30.17
CA MET A 503 -1.00 -36.50 30.11
C MET A 503 -2.45 -36.82 30.57
N GLU A 504 -2.81 -38.12 30.76
CA GLU A 504 -4.18 -38.54 31.05
C GLU A 504 -4.79 -37.88 32.30
N ASP A 505 -3.97 -37.52 33.29
CA ASP A 505 -4.41 -36.86 34.53
C ASP A 505 -4.56 -35.32 34.42
N LEU A 506 -4.28 -34.74 33.24
CA LEU A 506 -4.30 -33.28 33.01
C LEU A 506 -5.58 -32.86 32.28
N ASP A 507 -6.74 -33.02 32.90
CA ASP A 507 -8.08 -32.77 32.38
C ASP A 507 -8.29 -31.32 31.82
N PHE A 508 -7.39 -30.40 32.13
CA PHE A 508 -7.49 -29.02 31.64
C PHE A 508 -6.86 -28.82 30.27
N ILE A 509 -6.16 -29.81 29.73
CA ILE A 509 -5.54 -29.81 28.40
C ILE A 509 -6.42 -30.60 27.45
N ASP A 510 -7.04 -29.93 26.50
CA ASP A 510 -7.90 -30.54 25.50
C ASP A 510 -7.10 -30.91 24.22
N LEU A 511 -6.04 -30.14 23.93
CA LEU A 511 -5.08 -30.41 22.88
C LEU A 511 -3.73 -29.82 23.26
N LEU A 512 -2.66 -30.57 23.03
CA LEU A 512 -1.28 -30.07 23.08
C LEU A 512 -0.48 -30.77 22.00
N LYS A 513 -0.16 -30.01 20.93
CA LYS A 513 0.54 -30.55 19.76
C LYS A 513 1.80 -29.76 19.46
N LEU A 514 2.92 -30.49 19.39
CA LEU A 514 4.19 -29.95 18.88
C LEU A 514 4.28 -30.22 17.38
N ARG A 515 4.61 -29.18 16.61
CA ARG A 515 4.87 -29.27 15.17
C ARG A 515 6.24 -28.74 14.85
N VAL A 516 6.96 -29.44 13.99
CA VAL A 516 8.25 -29.02 13.44
C VAL A 516 8.22 -29.21 11.93
N ALA A 517 8.64 -28.22 11.17
CA ALA A 517 8.77 -28.35 9.74
C ALA A 517 10.07 -27.69 9.23
N TYR A 518 10.61 -28.26 8.15
CA TYR A 518 11.73 -27.69 7.41
C TYR A 518 11.51 -27.95 5.92
N GLY A 519 11.85 -26.95 5.09
CA GLY A 519 11.79 -27.15 3.66
C GLY A 519 12.39 -25.98 2.87
N GLU A 520 12.55 -26.26 1.59
CA GLU A 520 13.06 -25.32 0.60
C GLU A 520 11.97 -25.02 -0.42
N VAL A 521 11.85 -23.74 -0.81
CA VAL A 521 10.95 -23.25 -1.86
C VAL A 521 11.71 -22.28 -2.76
N GLY A 522 11.44 -22.33 -4.06
CA GLY A 522 12.05 -21.42 -5.03
C GLY A 522 11.31 -20.09 -5.14
N ASN A 523 11.95 -19.11 -5.79
CA ASN A 523 11.32 -17.90 -6.30
C ASN A 523 12.00 -17.54 -7.64
N ASP A 524 11.21 -17.32 -8.69
CA ASP A 524 11.67 -16.94 -10.02
C ASP A 524 11.24 -15.52 -10.44
N ALA A 525 10.57 -14.79 -9.56
CA ALA A 525 9.88 -13.54 -9.89
C ALA A 525 10.85 -12.33 -9.91
N ILE A 526 11.74 -12.31 -10.87
CA ILE A 526 12.84 -11.34 -11.03
C ILE A 526 12.39 -9.97 -11.61
N GLY A 527 11.11 -9.74 -11.87
CA GLY A 527 10.65 -8.48 -12.49
C GLY A 527 10.83 -8.41 -14.01
N SER A 528 11.54 -9.34 -14.62
CA SER A 528 11.68 -9.49 -16.07
C SER A 528 11.39 -10.93 -16.48
N TYR A 529 10.72 -11.12 -17.62
CA TYR A 529 10.48 -12.45 -18.18
C TYR A 529 11.69 -12.97 -18.97
N TYR A 530 12.63 -12.09 -19.31
CA TYR A 530 13.74 -12.36 -20.24
C TYR A 530 15.11 -11.95 -19.68
N ALA A 531 15.28 -11.89 -18.36
CA ALA A 531 16.50 -11.39 -17.70
C ALA A 531 17.78 -12.16 -18.05
N TRP A 532 17.68 -13.41 -18.53
CA TRP A 532 18.83 -14.20 -18.98
C TRP A 532 19.31 -13.82 -20.38
N GLN A 533 18.54 -13.02 -21.14
CA GLN A 533 18.87 -12.60 -22.51
C GLN A 533 19.50 -11.19 -22.49
N ALA A 534 20.38 -10.93 -23.47
CA ALA A 534 20.65 -9.57 -23.88
C ALA A 534 19.50 -9.10 -24.75
N ALA A 535 18.78 -8.07 -24.33
CA ALA A 535 17.74 -7.45 -25.13
C ALA A 535 18.26 -6.12 -25.69
N TYR A 536 17.72 -5.72 -26.84
CA TYR A 536 18.07 -4.48 -27.51
C TYR A 536 16.81 -3.64 -27.65
N GLU A 537 16.95 -2.37 -27.33
CA GLU A 537 15.90 -1.39 -27.53
C GLU A 537 16.15 -0.68 -28.88
N GLN A 538 15.11 -0.54 -29.67
CA GLN A 538 15.15 0.23 -30.89
C GLN A 538 14.89 1.69 -30.54
N ALA A 539 15.84 2.56 -30.85
CA ALA A 539 15.72 3.99 -30.65
C ALA A 539 16.05 4.76 -31.94
N MET A 540 15.53 5.97 -32.06
CA MET A 540 15.87 6.89 -33.14
C MET A 540 17.22 7.52 -32.84
N ASN A 541 18.13 7.48 -33.83
CA ASN A 541 19.37 8.23 -33.83
C ASN A 541 19.26 9.35 -34.86
N GLY A 542 18.74 10.50 -34.42
CA GLY A 542 18.32 11.54 -35.32
C GLY A 542 17.09 11.13 -36.13
N LEU A 543 17.23 11.05 -37.47
CA LEU A 543 16.16 10.60 -38.39
C LEU A 543 16.22 9.08 -38.71
N GLU A 544 17.24 8.38 -38.26
CA GLU A 544 17.44 6.97 -38.53
C GLU A 544 17.19 6.10 -37.31
N ALA A 545 16.62 4.92 -37.49
CA ALA A 545 16.46 3.93 -36.43
C ALA A 545 17.82 3.34 -36.05
N GLY A 546 18.14 3.37 -34.76
CA GLY A 546 19.34 2.73 -34.20
C GLY A 546 18.96 1.62 -33.25
N TYR A 547 19.94 0.82 -32.85
CA TYR A 547 19.79 -0.23 -31.84
C TYR A 547 20.67 0.14 -30.64
N ILE A 548 20.05 0.19 -29.49
CA ILE A 548 20.73 0.41 -28.21
C ILE A 548 20.57 -0.86 -27.39
N GLN A 549 21.69 -1.41 -26.90
CA GLN A 549 21.63 -2.54 -25.97
C GLN A 549 20.88 -2.13 -24.71
N GLN A 550 19.95 -2.98 -24.27
CA GLN A 550 19.31 -2.78 -22.97
C GLN A 550 20.38 -2.68 -21.89
N ARG A 551 20.09 -1.92 -20.83
CA ARG A 551 20.97 -1.71 -19.68
C ARG A 551 21.12 -2.93 -18.76
N VAL A 552 20.97 -4.13 -19.33
CA VAL A 552 21.05 -5.42 -18.62
C VAL A 552 21.95 -6.40 -19.39
N VAL A 553 22.98 -6.87 -18.73
CA VAL A 553 23.91 -7.88 -19.29
C VAL A 553 23.24 -9.26 -19.32
N ARG A 554 23.46 -9.99 -20.42
CA ARG A 554 23.04 -11.39 -20.55
C ARG A 554 23.66 -12.25 -19.44
N ASN A 555 22.82 -13.06 -18.77
CA ASN A 555 23.27 -14.05 -17.81
C ASN A 555 22.54 -15.39 -17.99
N LYS A 556 23.21 -16.39 -18.57
CA LYS A 556 22.69 -17.75 -18.77
C LYS A 556 22.70 -18.61 -17.51
N ASP A 557 23.51 -18.22 -16.51
CA ASP A 557 23.65 -18.93 -15.26
C ASP A 557 22.60 -18.50 -14.22
N LEU A 558 21.74 -17.55 -14.62
CA LEU A 558 20.66 -17.08 -13.77
C LEU A 558 19.71 -18.23 -13.41
N GLN A 559 19.46 -18.41 -12.11
CA GLN A 559 18.67 -19.52 -11.57
C GLN A 559 17.77 -19.06 -10.43
N TRP A 560 17.04 -19.98 -9.86
CA TRP A 560 16.09 -19.77 -8.76
C TRP A 560 16.74 -19.16 -7.52
N GLU A 561 16.07 -18.18 -6.90
CA GLU A 561 16.29 -17.91 -5.48
C GLU A 561 15.78 -19.09 -4.66
N VAL A 562 16.44 -19.39 -3.56
CA VAL A 562 16.06 -20.48 -2.64
C VAL A 562 15.74 -19.90 -1.27
N SER A 563 14.51 -20.11 -0.83
CA SER A 563 14.06 -19.81 0.54
C SER A 563 14.02 -21.08 1.37
N ARG A 564 14.84 -21.15 2.40
CA ARG A 564 14.89 -22.24 3.39
C ARG A 564 14.14 -21.81 4.61
N ASN A 565 13.09 -22.55 4.97
CA ASN A 565 12.23 -22.22 6.09
C ASN A 565 12.27 -23.35 7.10
N GLY A 566 12.55 -23.01 8.36
CA GLY A 566 12.42 -23.91 9.49
C GLY A 566 11.49 -23.31 10.52
N ASP A 567 10.54 -24.10 11.03
CA ASP A 567 9.61 -23.65 12.06
C ASP A 567 9.35 -24.72 13.12
N VAL A 568 9.09 -24.23 14.32
CA VAL A 568 8.64 -25.03 15.47
C VAL A 568 7.44 -24.34 16.09
N ALA A 569 6.33 -25.06 16.20
CA ALA A 569 5.08 -24.53 16.74
C ALA A 569 4.53 -25.43 17.85
N LEU A 570 4.01 -24.80 18.91
CA LEU A 570 3.21 -25.43 19.93
C LEU A 570 1.76 -24.95 19.75
N GLU A 571 0.87 -25.87 19.43
CA GLU A 571 -0.58 -25.66 19.32
C GLU A 571 -1.25 -26.22 20.58
N PHE A 572 -2.20 -25.47 21.15
CA PHE A 572 -2.87 -25.88 22.37
C PHE A 572 -4.34 -25.46 22.43
N GLU A 573 -5.14 -26.31 23.08
CA GLU A 573 -6.48 -25.98 23.57
C GLU A 573 -6.56 -26.36 25.05
N LEU A 574 -7.07 -25.45 25.87
CA LEU A 574 -7.09 -25.58 27.33
C LEU A 574 -8.48 -25.23 27.89
N PHE A 575 -8.80 -25.81 29.04
CA PHE A 575 -9.99 -25.50 29.84
C PHE A 575 -11.32 -25.71 29.08
N LYS A 576 -11.46 -26.84 28.40
CA LYS A 576 -12.61 -27.18 27.53
C LYS A 576 -12.71 -26.18 26.38
N SER A 577 -11.60 -25.99 25.69
CA SER A 577 -11.42 -25.04 24.55
C SER A 577 -11.79 -23.59 24.89
N ARG A 578 -11.69 -23.17 26.17
CA ARG A 578 -11.85 -21.76 26.56
C ARG A 578 -10.66 -20.89 26.15
N LEU A 579 -9.48 -21.48 26.16
CA LEU A 579 -8.27 -20.84 25.63
C LEU A 579 -7.67 -21.76 24.58
N SER A 580 -7.54 -21.26 23.36
CA SER A 580 -6.86 -21.95 22.25
C SER A 580 -5.84 -21.03 21.62
N GLY A 581 -4.81 -21.60 21.03
CA GLY A 581 -3.82 -20.81 20.33
C GLY A 581 -2.62 -21.58 19.86
N SER A 582 -1.66 -20.83 19.34
CA SER A 582 -0.35 -21.33 18.95
C SER A 582 0.75 -20.31 19.25
N VAL A 583 1.93 -20.84 19.53
CA VAL A 583 3.17 -20.08 19.58
C VAL A 583 4.13 -20.74 18.61
N GLU A 584 4.65 -19.99 17.66
CA GLU A 584 5.50 -20.52 16.61
C GLU A 584 6.77 -19.67 16.48
N TYR A 585 7.93 -20.32 16.48
CA TYR A 585 9.22 -19.74 16.08
C TYR A 585 9.51 -20.13 14.64
N PHE A 586 9.94 -19.17 13.83
CA PHE A 586 10.35 -19.41 12.44
C PHE A 586 11.74 -18.80 12.14
N ASP A 587 12.48 -19.47 11.25
CA ASP A 587 13.73 -19.00 10.64
C ASP A 587 13.61 -19.19 9.13
N ARG A 588 13.44 -18.11 8.39
CA ARG A 588 13.40 -18.08 6.92
C ARG A 588 14.70 -17.49 6.39
N ARG A 589 15.48 -18.27 5.65
CA ARG A 589 16.72 -17.85 5.01
C ARG A 589 16.58 -17.87 3.51
N SER A 590 16.80 -16.73 2.88
CA SER A 590 16.84 -16.60 1.43
C SER A 590 18.28 -16.54 0.96
N SER A 591 18.63 -17.37 0.00
CA SER A 591 19.95 -17.49 -0.61
C SER A 591 19.86 -17.46 -2.14
N ASN A 592 20.98 -17.21 -2.80
CA ASN A 592 21.03 -17.00 -4.25
C ASN A 592 20.04 -15.90 -4.68
N LEU A 593 19.97 -14.81 -3.91
CA LEU A 593 19.04 -13.72 -4.19
C LEU A 593 19.26 -13.20 -5.61
N LEU A 594 18.17 -13.01 -6.33
CA LEU A 594 18.17 -12.37 -7.64
C LEU A 594 18.43 -10.87 -7.46
N PHE A 595 19.65 -10.48 -7.72
CA PHE A 595 20.17 -9.15 -7.42
C PHE A 595 20.50 -8.40 -8.70
N SER A 596 19.99 -7.15 -8.82
CA SER A 596 20.43 -6.24 -9.89
C SER A 596 21.68 -5.51 -9.41
N ILE A 597 22.84 -5.92 -9.88
CA ILE A 597 24.13 -5.36 -9.50
C ILE A 597 24.46 -4.19 -10.41
N PRO A 598 24.71 -2.98 -9.88
CA PRO A 598 25.20 -1.86 -10.67
C PRO A 598 26.49 -2.25 -11.43
N GLN A 599 26.60 -1.79 -12.66
CA GLN A 599 27.77 -1.98 -13.50
C GLN A 599 28.45 -0.63 -13.77
N ALA A 600 29.75 -0.65 -13.97
CA ALA A 600 30.49 0.53 -14.35
C ALA A 600 29.99 1.01 -15.75
N PRO A 601 29.83 2.32 -15.97
CA PRO A 601 29.29 2.88 -17.22
C PRO A 601 30.07 2.49 -18.48
N ASP A 602 31.36 2.20 -18.34
CA ASP A 602 32.26 1.75 -19.44
C ASP A 602 31.89 0.38 -19.99
N THR A 603 31.10 -0.42 -19.26
CA THR A 603 30.55 -1.70 -19.76
C THR A 603 29.42 -1.53 -20.76
N GLY A 604 28.94 -0.30 -20.97
CA GLY A 604 27.80 0.00 -21.82
C GLY A 604 26.44 -0.39 -21.22
N THR A 605 26.42 -0.83 -19.96
CA THR A 605 25.21 -1.23 -19.23
C THR A 605 25.22 -0.63 -17.84
N THR A 606 24.02 -0.43 -17.24
CA THR A 606 23.93 0.12 -15.89
C THR A 606 23.75 -0.95 -14.80
N SER A 607 23.31 -2.16 -15.18
CA SER A 607 23.11 -3.25 -14.23
C SER A 607 23.18 -4.62 -14.87
N ALA A 608 23.47 -5.62 -14.04
CA ALA A 608 23.43 -7.03 -14.40
C ALA A 608 22.69 -7.83 -13.32
N TYR A 609 21.79 -8.73 -13.73
CA TYR A 609 21.15 -9.67 -12.81
C TYR A 609 22.09 -10.82 -12.50
N LYS A 610 22.29 -11.10 -11.21
CA LYS A 610 23.06 -12.25 -10.72
C LYS A 610 22.36 -12.87 -9.50
N ASN A 611 22.59 -14.18 -9.32
CA ASN A 611 22.23 -14.87 -8.08
C ASN A 611 23.35 -14.67 -7.08
N ALA A 612 23.10 -13.80 -6.09
CA ALA A 612 24.11 -13.49 -5.08
C ALA A 612 23.46 -12.92 -3.82
N GLY A 613 24.17 -13.02 -2.71
CA GLY A 613 23.69 -12.52 -1.44
C GLY A 613 22.78 -13.50 -0.69
N THR A 614 22.70 -13.29 0.60
CA THR A 614 21.84 -14.06 1.52
C THR A 614 21.27 -13.15 2.60
N MET A 615 20.05 -13.46 3.06
CA MET A 615 19.41 -12.76 4.18
C MET A 615 18.56 -13.72 4.98
N TYR A 616 18.23 -13.36 6.21
CA TYR A 616 17.24 -14.08 6.98
C TYR A 616 16.15 -13.18 7.55
N ASN A 617 14.98 -13.79 7.76
CA ASN A 617 13.90 -13.30 8.59
C ASN A 617 13.63 -14.33 9.69
N ARG A 618 13.72 -13.91 10.94
CA ARG A 618 13.43 -14.74 12.12
C ARG A 618 12.36 -14.09 12.95
N GLY A 619 11.52 -14.89 13.57
CA GLY A 619 10.48 -14.30 14.37
C GLY A 619 9.75 -15.29 15.26
N VAL A 620 8.86 -14.72 16.07
CA VAL A 620 7.91 -15.45 16.88
C VAL A 620 6.51 -14.96 16.50
N GLU A 621 5.64 -15.90 16.16
CA GLU A 621 4.23 -15.67 15.91
C GLU A 621 3.41 -16.22 17.07
N VAL A 622 2.45 -15.45 17.55
CA VAL A 622 1.53 -15.83 18.62
C VAL A 622 0.11 -15.62 18.11
N ASP A 623 -0.72 -16.65 18.22
CA ASP A 623 -2.17 -16.58 18.01
C ASP A 623 -2.87 -17.13 19.23
N LEU A 624 -3.73 -16.31 19.86
CA LEU A 624 -4.45 -16.68 21.07
C LEU A 624 -5.93 -16.33 20.90
N ASN A 625 -6.80 -17.26 21.24
CA ASN A 625 -8.25 -17.08 21.24
C ASN A 625 -8.82 -17.51 22.59
N GLY A 626 -9.44 -16.58 23.30
CA GLY A 626 -10.02 -16.80 24.62
C GLY A 626 -11.55 -16.59 24.62
N ARG A 627 -12.29 -17.57 25.14
CA ARG A 627 -13.72 -17.43 25.46
C ARG A 627 -13.87 -17.02 26.92
N ILE A 628 -13.95 -15.70 27.13
CA ILE A 628 -13.93 -15.09 28.48
C ILE A 628 -15.26 -15.39 29.21
N ILE A 629 -16.39 -15.19 28.50
CA ILE A 629 -17.72 -15.48 29.01
C ILE A 629 -18.44 -16.40 28.02
N GLN A 630 -19.05 -17.44 28.54
CA GLN A 630 -19.90 -18.35 27.77
C GLN A 630 -21.06 -18.80 28.65
N THR A 631 -22.19 -18.14 28.50
CA THR A 631 -23.46 -18.46 29.16
C THR A 631 -24.56 -18.61 28.10
N LYS A 632 -25.78 -18.91 28.54
CA LYS A 632 -26.93 -19.01 27.62
C LYS A 632 -27.22 -17.70 26.88
N ASP A 633 -27.07 -16.55 27.56
CA ASP A 633 -27.45 -15.25 27.04
C ASP A 633 -26.23 -14.38 26.65
N TRP A 634 -25.05 -14.63 27.21
CA TRP A 634 -23.83 -13.86 27.00
C TRP A 634 -22.71 -14.72 26.47
N THR A 635 -22.06 -14.25 25.40
CA THR A 635 -20.77 -14.74 24.97
C THR A 635 -19.82 -13.57 24.81
N TRP A 636 -18.58 -13.75 25.30
CA TRP A 636 -17.50 -12.82 25.07
C TRP A 636 -16.24 -13.58 24.70
N SER A 637 -15.70 -13.29 23.51
CA SER A 637 -14.44 -13.84 23.03
C SER A 637 -13.46 -12.73 22.67
N VAL A 638 -12.18 -13.02 22.91
CA VAL A 638 -11.06 -12.14 22.57
C VAL A 638 -10.04 -12.96 21.80
N GLY A 639 -9.62 -12.47 20.64
CA GLY A 639 -8.52 -13.04 19.85
C GLY A 639 -7.39 -12.02 19.70
N ILE A 640 -6.16 -12.48 19.82
CA ILE A 640 -4.96 -11.67 19.56
C ILE A 640 -4.01 -12.46 18.68
N ASN A 641 -3.51 -11.83 17.63
CA ASN A 641 -2.37 -12.31 16.89
C ASN A 641 -1.26 -11.26 16.92
N ALA A 642 -0.02 -11.72 17.03
CA ALA A 642 1.14 -10.86 17.07
C ALA A 642 2.34 -11.56 16.43
N THR A 643 3.13 -10.81 15.67
CA THR A 643 4.38 -11.26 15.08
C THR A 643 5.51 -10.35 15.50
N TRP A 644 6.53 -10.91 16.15
CA TRP A 644 7.83 -10.29 16.33
C TRP A 644 8.74 -10.72 15.18
N LEU A 645 9.41 -9.75 14.53
CA LEU A 645 10.23 -9.99 13.33
C LEU A 645 11.60 -9.33 13.44
N LYS A 646 12.65 -10.08 13.01
CA LYS A 646 14.01 -9.57 12.82
C LYS A 646 14.53 -9.96 11.44
N ASN A 647 14.96 -8.97 10.67
CA ASN A 647 15.60 -9.14 9.35
C ASN A 647 17.09 -8.82 9.43
N ARG A 648 17.96 -9.57 8.70
CA ARG A 648 19.38 -9.25 8.53
C ARG A 648 19.91 -9.79 7.20
N ILE A 649 20.73 -8.99 6.55
CA ILE A 649 21.56 -9.39 5.40
C ILE A 649 22.79 -10.10 5.96
N THR A 650 23.10 -11.30 5.45
CA THR A 650 24.23 -12.13 5.94
C THR A 650 25.37 -12.24 4.93
N SER A 651 25.10 -11.94 3.66
CA SER A 651 26.11 -11.84 2.63
C SER A 651 25.63 -10.90 1.53
N LEU A 652 26.51 -10.07 1.03
CA LEU A 652 26.26 -9.10 -0.03
C LEU A 652 27.32 -9.24 -1.13
N PRO A 653 26.94 -9.29 -2.41
CA PRO A 653 27.89 -9.48 -3.52
C PRO A 653 28.58 -8.19 -3.96
N VAL A 654 28.29 -7.08 -3.35
CA VAL A 654 28.77 -5.73 -3.68
C VAL A 654 29.18 -5.01 -2.42
N GLU A 655 30.01 -3.97 -2.55
CA GLU A 655 30.32 -3.08 -1.46
C GLU A 655 29.04 -2.46 -0.85
N PRO A 656 29.02 -2.19 0.46
CA PRO A 656 27.90 -1.52 1.10
C PRO A 656 27.53 -0.22 0.40
N TYR A 657 26.23 0.03 0.20
CA TYR A 657 25.76 1.21 -0.52
C TYR A 657 24.51 1.81 0.10
N ASN A 658 24.34 3.12 -0.07
CA ASN A 658 23.16 3.83 0.38
C ASN A 658 22.01 3.67 -0.64
N SER A 659 20.81 3.42 -0.14
CA SER A 659 19.58 3.29 -0.92
C SER A 659 18.50 4.21 -0.33
N GLY A 660 18.48 5.46 -0.78
CA GLY A 660 17.65 6.50 -0.19
C GLY A 660 18.07 6.79 1.25
N VAL A 661 17.19 6.62 2.21
CA VAL A 661 17.43 6.83 3.65
C VAL A 661 17.99 5.60 4.36
N HIS A 662 18.20 4.51 3.64
CA HIS A 662 18.72 3.24 4.17
C HIS A 662 20.11 2.96 3.61
N ARG A 663 20.83 2.06 4.28
CA ARG A 663 22.08 1.48 3.80
C ARG A 663 21.93 -0.03 3.71
N VAL A 664 22.41 -0.60 2.61
CA VAL A 664 22.46 -2.04 2.37
C VAL A 664 23.84 -2.52 2.74
N GLU A 665 23.94 -3.26 3.84
CA GLU A 665 25.21 -3.73 4.42
C GLU A 665 25.02 -5.05 5.16
N GLU A 666 26.05 -5.89 5.19
CA GLU A 666 26.06 -7.15 5.94
C GLU A 666 25.92 -6.91 7.45
N GLY A 667 25.20 -7.77 8.15
CA GLY A 667 24.92 -7.63 9.57
C GLY A 667 23.75 -6.72 9.91
N HIS A 668 23.24 -5.95 8.96
CA HIS A 668 22.15 -4.98 9.13
C HIS A 668 20.86 -5.43 8.44
N SER A 669 19.76 -4.81 8.85
CA SER A 669 18.46 -5.02 8.19
C SER A 669 18.45 -4.31 6.84
N ARG A 670 17.75 -4.91 5.84
CA ARG A 670 17.53 -4.24 4.54
C ARG A 670 16.88 -2.86 4.69
N TYR A 671 16.12 -2.64 5.74
CA TYR A 671 15.36 -1.42 6.02
C TYR A 671 15.81 -0.72 7.30
N GLU A 672 17.11 -0.74 7.58
CA GLU A 672 17.71 0.03 8.66
C GLU A 672 18.11 1.41 8.14
N PHE A 673 17.72 2.46 8.86
CA PHE A 673 18.07 3.84 8.50
C PHE A 673 19.53 4.09 8.72
N TYR A 674 20.17 4.75 7.77
CA TYR A 674 21.54 5.22 7.83
C TYR A 674 21.59 6.68 7.44
N LEU A 675 21.67 7.55 8.45
CA LEU A 675 21.39 8.98 8.30
C LEU A 675 22.42 9.82 9.00
N ARG A 676 22.59 11.05 8.52
CA ARG A 676 23.35 12.08 9.21
C ARG A 676 22.76 12.31 10.60
N GLN A 677 23.62 12.41 11.62
CA GLN A 677 23.20 12.53 13.01
C GLN A 677 22.96 13.99 13.37
N TRP A 678 21.69 14.38 13.43
CA TRP A 678 21.28 15.70 13.91
C TRP A 678 21.31 15.74 15.44
N ALA A 679 21.97 16.78 16.02
CA ALA A 679 22.17 16.90 17.46
C ALA A 679 21.24 17.90 18.13
N GLY A 680 20.58 18.78 17.36
CA GLY A 680 19.69 19.78 17.91
C GLY A 680 19.87 21.17 17.29
N VAL A 681 19.58 22.17 18.09
CA VAL A 681 19.73 23.60 17.75
C VAL A 681 20.71 24.23 18.75
N ASP A 682 21.65 24.99 18.26
CA ASP A 682 22.55 25.77 19.10
C ASP A 682 21.78 26.91 19.81
N PRO A 683 21.69 26.92 21.15
CA PRO A 683 20.94 27.96 21.86
C PRO A 683 21.52 29.38 21.69
N ALA A 684 22.80 29.50 21.32
CA ALA A 684 23.46 30.79 21.14
C ALA A 684 23.12 31.44 19.80
N THR A 685 23.06 30.64 18.72
CA THR A 685 22.94 31.16 17.34
C THR A 685 21.63 30.76 16.64
N GLY A 686 20.95 29.76 17.15
CA GLY A 686 19.74 29.19 16.51
C GLY A 686 20.02 28.28 15.31
N ASN A 687 21.29 27.96 15.04
CA ASN A 687 21.67 27.08 13.94
C ASN A 687 21.41 25.61 14.27
N SER A 688 21.06 24.82 13.26
CA SER A 688 21.08 23.35 13.37
C SER A 688 22.51 22.88 13.63
N ILE A 689 22.67 21.94 14.55
CA ILE A 689 23.97 21.33 14.87
C ILE A 689 23.89 19.82 14.65
N TYR A 690 25.03 19.27 14.21
CA TYR A 690 25.18 17.86 13.85
C TYR A 690 26.40 17.27 14.55
N VAL A 691 26.40 15.97 14.74
CA VAL A 691 27.58 15.25 15.19
C VAL A 691 28.59 15.24 14.03
N PRO A 692 29.79 15.81 14.18
CA PRO A 692 30.77 15.88 13.11
C PRO A 692 31.34 14.49 12.79
N ASP A 693 31.64 14.25 11.51
CA ASP A 693 32.35 13.06 11.08
C ASP A 693 33.80 13.08 11.64
N PRO A 694 34.23 12.09 12.42
CA PRO A 694 35.61 12.04 12.96
C PRO A 694 36.68 11.85 11.88
N GLU A 695 36.30 11.49 10.64
CA GLU A 695 37.19 11.34 9.50
C GLU A 695 37.37 12.63 8.70
N LEU A 696 36.84 13.75 9.16
CA LEU A 696 37.05 15.04 8.53
C LEU A 696 38.54 15.36 8.47
N THR A 697 39.09 15.46 7.28
CA THR A 697 40.55 15.66 7.03
C THR A 697 40.95 17.13 6.93
N VAL A 698 39.98 18.03 6.97
CA VAL A 698 40.15 19.48 6.82
C VAL A 698 39.66 20.18 8.08
N GLU A 699 40.46 21.17 8.60
CA GLU A 699 39.94 22.07 9.64
C GLU A 699 38.70 22.78 9.12
N SER A 700 37.54 22.45 9.69
CA SER A 700 36.27 23.04 9.33
C SER A 700 36.02 24.32 10.13
N VAL A 701 35.66 25.39 9.43
CA VAL A 701 35.24 26.66 10.03
C VAL A 701 33.80 26.57 10.62
N ASP A 702 33.09 25.47 10.35
CA ASP A 702 31.72 25.26 10.78
C ASP A 702 31.60 24.51 12.14
N LEU A 703 32.73 24.20 12.77
CA LEU A 703 32.76 23.58 14.11
C LEU A 703 32.37 24.59 15.19
N VAL A 704 31.48 24.18 16.08
CA VAL A 704 30.99 24.96 17.22
C VAL A 704 31.02 24.13 18.49
N GLU A 705 31.25 24.77 19.63
CA GLU A 705 31.16 24.13 20.96
C GLU A 705 29.80 24.50 21.61
N VAL A 706 29.03 23.48 21.98
CA VAL A 706 27.78 23.63 22.73
C VAL A 706 27.82 22.69 23.93
N ASP A 707 27.66 23.21 25.12
CA ASP A 707 27.73 22.47 26.40
C ASP A 707 28.98 21.60 26.54
N GLY A 708 30.14 22.11 26.08
CA GLY A 708 31.45 21.42 26.17
C GLY A 708 31.62 20.24 25.20
N LYS A 709 30.78 20.16 24.17
CA LYS A 709 30.88 19.18 23.07
C LYS A 709 31.02 19.90 21.73
N THR A 710 31.82 19.33 20.86
CA THR A 710 32.04 19.85 19.52
C THR A 710 30.96 19.32 18.57
N TYR A 711 30.32 20.23 17.79
CA TYR A 711 29.36 19.93 16.75
C TYR A 711 29.76 20.67 15.46
N THR A 712 29.14 20.33 14.34
CA THR A 712 29.24 21.08 13.09
C THR A 712 27.88 21.70 12.74
N THR A 713 27.88 22.90 12.19
CA THR A 713 26.70 23.53 11.58
C THR A 713 26.50 23.12 10.13
N ASN A 714 27.48 22.44 9.52
CA ASN A 714 27.45 21.99 8.15
C ASN A 714 26.93 20.55 8.06
N VAL A 715 25.74 20.38 7.50
CA VAL A 715 25.12 19.05 7.33
C VAL A 715 25.98 18.08 6.53
N ASN A 716 26.85 18.58 5.62
CA ASN A 716 27.70 17.71 4.81
C ASN A 716 28.91 17.15 5.57
N GLU A 717 29.24 17.72 6.70
CA GLU A 717 30.27 17.26 7.62
C GLU A 717 29.74 16.35 8.73
N ALA A 718 28.41 16.13 8.73
CA ALA A 718 27.77 15.29 9.74
C ALA A 718 28.04 13.81 9.48
N ILE A 719 28.40 13.08 10.55
CA ILE A 719 28.58 11.63 10.48
C ILE A 719 27.27 10.95 10.08
N TYR A 720 27.40 9.96 9.21
CA TYR A 720 26.33 8.99 8.97
C TYR A 720 26.42 7.86 9.98
N ASP A 721 25.30 7.51 10.61
CA ASP A 721 25.23 6.35 11.52
C ASP A 721 23.87 5.69 11.47
N TRP A 722 23.78 4.48 12.02
CA TRP A 722 22.57 3.69 12.09
C TRP A 722 21.55 4.30 13.04
N ALA A 723 20.32 4.46 12.55
CA ALA A 723 19.27 5.18 13.26
C ALA A 723 18.02 4.35 13.57
N GLY A 724 18.12 3.03 13.43
CA GLY A 724 17.06 2.08 13.70
C GLY A 724 16.32 1.63 12.45
N GLU A 725 15.31 0.77 12.62
CA GLU A 725 14.64 0.06 11.53
C GLU A 725 13.26 0.64 11.21
N SER A 726 12.84 0.61 9.91
CA SER A 726 11.49 0.96 9.51
C SER A 726 10.50 -0.16 9.81
N THR A 727 10.95 -1.39 9.81
CA THR A 727 10.10 -2.55 10.12
C THR A 727 9.70 -2.52 11.59
N PRO A 728 8.40 -2.63 11.93
CA PRO A 728 7.96 -2.74 13.29
C PRO A 728 8.56 -3.97 13.98
N LYS A 729 8.97 -3.83 15.24
CA LYS A 729 9.44 -4.98 16.03
C LYS A 729 8.31 -5.96 16.31
N VAL A 730 7.10 -5.44 16.59
CA VAL A 730 5.90 -6.24 16.80
C VAL A 730 4.76 -5.62 16.01
N SER A 731 4.01 -6.45 15.28
CA SER A 731 2.77 -6.06 14.63
C SER A 731 1.71 -7.15 14.78
N GLY A 732 0.44 -6.76 14.80
CA GLY A 732 -0.62 -7.72 14.97
C GLY A 732 -2.02 -7.12 14.97
N GLY A 733 -2.98 -7.94 15.40
CA GLY A 733 -4.38 -7.59 15.53
C GLY A 733 -4.98 -8.08 16.84
N LEU A 734 -5.95 -7.34 17.33
CA LEU A 734 -6.80 -7.71 18.45
C LEU A 734 -8.25 -7.69 17.98
N ASN A 735 -8.95 -8.80 18.10
CA ASN A 735 -10.38 -8.85 17.87
C ASN A 735 -11.14 -9.15 19.18
N THR A 736 -12.33 -8.57 19.31
CA THR A 736 -13.21 -8.90 20.44
C THR A 736 -14.65 -8.96 19.94
N ASN A 737 -15.35 -10.02 20.35
CA ASN A 737 -16.75 -10.24 20.02
C ASN A 737 -17.55 -10.43 21.29
N VAL A 738 -18.56 -9.58 21.48
CA VAL A 738 -19.50 -9.65 22.62
C VAL A 738 -20.89 -9.87 22.07
N SER A 739 -21.57 -10.92 22.51
CA SER A 739 -22.97 -11.15 22.14
C SER A 739 -23.84 -11.25 23.40
N TRP A 740 -24.98 -10.59 23.35
CA TRP A 740 -26.04 -10.68 24.33
C TRP A 740 -27.35 -11.04 23.65
N LYS A 741 -27.80 -12.28 23.86
CA LYS A 741 -28.95 -12.85 23.13
C LYS A 741 -28.76 -12.67 21.61
N ASN A 742 -29.59 -11.87 20.99
CA ASN A 742 -29.62 -11.62 19.55
C ASN A 742 -28.75 -10.40 19.12
N LEU A 743 -28.20 -9.63 20.07
CA LEU A 743 -27.36 -8.48 19.81
C LEU A 743 -25.88 -8.87 19.89
N SER A 744 -25.11 -8.47 18.90
CA SER A 744 -23.66 -8.75 18.86
C SER A 744 -22.86 -7.51 18.47
N LEU A 745 -21.76 -7.29 19.19
CA LEU A 745 -20.75 -6.26 18.91
C LEU A 745 -19.43 -6.95 18.58
N SER A 746 -18.86 -6.61 17.43
CA SER A 746 -17.54 -7.09 16.98
C SER A 746 -16.62 -5.89 16.77
N LEU A 747 -15.42 -5.94 17.35
CA LEU A 747 -14.38 -4.91 17.18
C LEU A 747 -13.10 -5.56 16.69
N LEU A 748 -12.42 -4.89 15.76
CA LEU A 748 -11.10 -5.29 15.25
C LEU A 748 -10.14 -4.11 15.35
N PHE A 749 -9.04 -4.34 16.05
CA PHE A 749 -7.93 -3.40 16.15
C PHE A 749 -6.70 -3.94 15.42
N ASN A 750 -5.96 -3.04 14.77
CA ASN A 750 -4.61 -3.31 14.27
C ASN A 750 -3.60 -2.49 15.07
N PHE A 751 -2.43 -3.05 15.34
CA PHE A 751 -1.36 -2.35 16.02
C PHE A 751 0.01 -2.68 15.42
N GLN A 752 0.93 -1.73 15.56
CA GLN A 752 2.36 -1.95 15.31
C GLN A 752 3.19 -1.14 16.30
N LEU A 753 4.32 -1.71 16.74
CA LEU A 753 5.17 -1.18 17.78
C LEU A 753 6.65 -1.33 17.41
N GLY A 754 7.46 -0.33 17.77
CA GLY A 754 8.92 -0.40 17.75
C GLY A 754 9.61 -0.12 16.41
N GLY A 755 8.88 0.33 15.39
CA GLY A 755 9.45 0.82 14.13
C GLY A 755 9.66 2.34 14.12
N LYS A 756 10.42 2.80 13.14
CA LYS A 756 10.57 4.22 12.80
C LYS A 756 10.13 4.49 11.37
N MET A 757 9.87 5.74 11.06
CA MET A 757 9.66 6.20 9.68
C MET A 757 10.32 7.56 9.48
N TYR A 758 10.75 7.82 8.26
CA TYR A 758 11.26 9.11 7.85
C TYR A 758 10.08 9.96 7.35
N ASP A 759 9.73 11.00 8.08
CA ASP A 759 8.53 11.81 7.89
C ASP A 759 8.76 12.91 6.83
N VAL A 760 8.67 12.54 5.55
CA VAL A 760 8.90 13.44 4.42
C VAL A 760 7.89 14.60 4.41
N GLY A 761 6.60 14.33 4.67
CA GLY A 761 5.56 15.36 4.67
C GLY A 761 5.82 16.44 5.72
N TYR A 762 6.26 16.02 6.90
CA TYR A 762 6.66 16.96 7.95
C TYR A 762 7.96 17.70 7.59
N SER A 763 8.96 17.00 7.05
CA SER A 763 10.21 17.66 6.65
C SER A 763 9.96 18.75 5.62
N ASP A 764 9.07 18.50 4.63
CA ASP A 764 8.72 19.48 3.60
C ASP A 764 7.96 20.68 4.21
N LEU A 765 7.06 20.46 5.17
CA LEU A 765 6.34 21.53 5.88
C LEU A 765 7.23 22.32 6.87
N MET A 766 8.40 21.78 7.22
CA MET A 766 9.39 22.42 8.09
C MET A 766 10.58 22.99 7.32
N THR A 767 10.46 23.12 5.99
CA THR A 767 11.45 23.80 5.17
C THR A 767 11.47 25.30 5.45
N GLN A 768 12.58 25.92 5.09
CA GLN A 768 12.79 27.35 5.21
C GLN A 768 11.65 28.16 4.55
N PRO A 769 10.99 29.09 5.26
CA PRO A 769 10.12 30.07 4.62
C PRO A 769 10.96 31.04 3.77
N SER A 770 10.64 31.14 2.47
CA SER A 770 11.38 32.01 1.55
C SER A 770 10.47 32.58 0.48
N GLY A 771 10.80 33.74 -0.05
CA GLY A 771 10.14 34.35 -1.20
C GLY A 771 10.32 33.59 -2.53
N SER A 772 11.12 32.54 -2.55
CA SER A 772 11.21 31.68 -3.74
C SER A 772 9.91 30.87 -3.94
N ALA A 773 9.45 30.76 -5.19
CA ALA A 773 8.20 30.10 -5.56
C ALA A 773 8.01 28.68 -5.01
N SER A 774 9.11 27.95 -4.79
CA SER A 774 9.05 26.60 -4.19
C SER A 774 8.98 26.63 -2.67
N LEU A 775 9.23 27.76 -2.01
CA LEU A 775 9.37 27.88 -0.56
C LEU A 775 8.27 28.72 0.09
N THR A 776 7.37 29.36 -0.68
CA THR A 776 6.19 30.08 -0.17
C THR A 776 5.03 29.12 0.20
N SER A 777 5.33 27.83 0.34
CA SER A 777 4.37 26.83 0.80
C SER A 777 3.92 27.08 2.23
N ASN A 778 2.75 26.55 2.63
CA ASN A 778 2.35 26.52 4.04
C ASN A 778 3.35 25.73 4.89
N LYS A 779 3.38 25.98 6.17
CA LYS A 779 4.31 25.38 7.13
C LYS A 779 3.54 24.67 8.23
N HIS A 780 4.21 23.67 8.85
CA HIS A 780 3.66 23.03 10.05
C HIS A 780 3.64 24.00 11.23
N VAL A 781 2.62 23.88 12.11
CA VAL A 781 2.49 24.74 13.30
C VAL A 781 3.71 24.69 14.23
N ASP A 782 4.47 23.59 14.23
CA ASP A 782 5.67 23.46 15.05
C ASP A 782 6.74 24.50 14.70
N ILE A 783 6.69 25.14 13.53
CA ILE A 783 7.61 26.24 13.18
C ILE A 783 7.48 27.44 14.12
N LEU A 784 6.34 27.56 14.81
CA LEU A 784 6.12 28.61 15.81
C LEU A 784 7.02 28.43 17.04
N ASN A 785 7.54 27.22 17.28
CA ASN A 785 8.48 26.90 18.36
C ASN A 785 9.94 27.19 18.00
N ARG A 786 10.20 27.89 16.88
CA ARG A 786 11.54 28.20 16.42
C ARG A 786 12.33 29.04 17.37
N TRP A 787 13.65 28.91 17.29
CA TRP A 787 14.58 29.79 17.98
C TRP A 787 14.38 31.25 17.50
N GLN A 788 14.33 32.21 18.42
CA GLN A 788 14.11 33.62 18.14
C GLN A 788 15.19 34.53 18.71
N LYS A 789 15.85 34.12 19.80
CA LYS A 789 16.90 34.90 20.47
C LYS A 789 17.89 34.01 21.20
N PRO A 790 19.15 34.52 21.44
CA PRO A 790 20.14 33.81 22.20
C PRO A 790 19.58 33.37 23.57
N GLY A 791 19.80 32.08 23.88
CA GLY A 791 19.34 31.41 25.10
C GLY A 791 18.04 30.63 24.93
N ASP A 792 17.35 30.72 23.78
CA ASP A 792 16.19 29.90 23.52
C ASP A 792 16.57 28.43 23.38
N VAL A 793 15.89 27.55 24.10
CA VAL A 793 16.08 26.09 24.03
C VAL A 793 14.93 25.48 23.26
N THR A 794 15.19 25.07 22.04
CA THR A 794 14.18 24.53 21.11
C THR A 794 14.81 23.48 20.19
N ASN A 795 13.95 22.67 19.54
CA ASN A 795 14.35 21.73 18.49
C ASN A 795 14.03 22.25 17.08
N VAL A 796 13.59 23.51 16.95
CA VAL A 796 13.31 24.14 15.65
C VAL A 796 14.29 25.30 15.47
N PRO A 797 15.15 25.25 14.45
CA PRO A 797 16.14 26.28 14.18
C PRO A 797 15.53 27.63 13.91
N ARG A 798 16.38 28.68 13.91
CA ARG A 798 15.98 30.00 13.42
C ARG A 798 15.59 29.94 11.95
N ILE A 799 14.62 30.76 11.56
CA ILE A 799 14.21 30.94 10.18
C ILE A 799 14.92 32.12 9.57
N GLU A 800 15.33 31.96 8.31
CA GLU A 800 16.01 33.01 7.53
C GLU A 800 15.71 32.77 6.05
N ASP A 801 15.46 33.84 5.26
CA ASP A 801 15.19 33.71 3.85
C ASP A 801 16.48 33.34 3.10
N PHE A 802 16.35 32.63 1.97
CA PHE A 802 17.39 32.10 1.10
C PHE A 802 18.39 31.09 1.70
N ALA A 803 18.79 30.18 0.89
CA ALA A 803 19.97 29.27 0.90
C ALA A 803 20.45 28.70 2.22
N ASP A 804 19.91 29.12 3.37
CA ASP A 804 20.30 28.54 4.64
C ASP A 804 19.70 27.14 4.80
N THR A 805 20.59 26.16 4.91
CA THR A 805 20.26 24.76 5.10
C THR A 805 19.80 24.44 6.52
N ASN A 806 19.78 25.42 7.43
CA ASN A 806 19.42 25.22 8.82
C ASN A 806 18.09 24.52 9.01
N MET A 807 17.02 25.06 8.43
CA MET A 807 15.68 24.48 8.58
C MET A 807 15.57 23.13 7.90
N ASN A 808 16.18 22.97 6.74
CA ASN A 808 16.07 21.74 5.95
C ASN A 808 16.78 20.55 6.60
N ALA A 809 17.85 20.79 7.38
CA ALA A 809 18.62 19.76 8.06
C ALA A 809 19.02 18.55 7.19
N GLY A 810 18.93 18.65 5.88
CA GLY A 810 19.27 17.58 4.95
C GLY A 810 18.58 16.25 5.24
N THR A 811 19.13 15.17 4.70
CA THR A 811 18.70 13.80 5.02
C THR A 811 19.31 13.36 6.35
N SER A 812 18.61 13.63 7.44
CA SER A 812 19.14 13.45 8.80
C SER A 812 18.13 12.80 9.75
N THR A 813 18.59 12.43 10.93
CA THR A 813 17.77 11.85 12.01
C THR A 813 16.72 12.81 12.56
N ARG A 814 16.78 14.11 12.26
CA ARG A 814 15.76 15.10 12.64
C ARG A 814 14.35 14.67 12.22
N TRP A 815 14.23 14.02 11.07
CA TRP A 815 12.96 13.66 10.45
C TRP A 815 12.46 12.28 10.80
N LEU A 816 13.21 11.53 11.64
CA LEU A 816 12.76 10.23 12.13
C LEU A 816 11.71 10.36 13.21
N ILE A 817 10.60 9.66 13.01
CA ILE A 817 9.51 9.58 13.99
C ILE A 817 9.16 8.11 14.26
N SER A 818 8.59 7.84 15.43
CA SER A 818 8.06 6.50 15.74
C SER A 818 6.89 6.15 14.82
N SER A 819 6.91 4.95 14.25
CA SER A 819 5.82 4.38 13.45
C SER A 819 4.81 3.58 14.29
N ASN A 820 4.86 3.71 15.64
CA ASN A 820 3.85 3.09 16.50
C ASN A 820 2.45 3.57 16.14
N MET A 821 1.52 2.61 16.02
CA MET A 821 0.12 2.93 15.76
C MET A 821 -0.83 1.96 16.45
N LEU A 822 -2.04 2.44 16.71
CA LEU A 822 -3.22 1.65 17.04
C LEU A 822 -4.39 2.15 16.19
N GLU A 823 -5.02 1.24 15.46
CA GLU A 823 -6.16 1.53 14.58
C GLU A 823 -7.37 0.71 15.00
N LEU A 824 -8.54 1.34 15.15
CA LEU A 824 -9.82 0.63 15.16
C LEU A 824 -10.24 0.41 13.71
N ALA A 825 -9.86 -0.75 13.19
CA ALA A 825 -10.04 -1.11 11.77
C ALA A 825 -11.50 -1.38 11.44
N SER A 826 -12.26 -2.02 12.36
CA SER A 826 -13.70 -2.18 12.19
C SER A 826 -14.43 -2.29 13.52
N ALA A 827 -15.69 -1.82 13.51
CA ALA A 827 -16.67 -2.04 14.59
C ALA A 827 -18.02 -2.38 13.94
N THR A 828 -18.64 -3.48 14.35
CA THR A 828 -19.93 -3.91 13.81
C THR A 828 -20.87 -4.24 14.96
N LEU A 829 -22.02 -3.57 14.99
CA LEU A 829 -23.15 -3.87 15.86
C LEU A 829 -24.25 -4.53 15.02
N SER A 830 -24.64 -5.75 15.38
CA SER A 830 -25.64 -6.51 14.63
C SER A 830 -26.75 -7.06 15.54
N TYR A 831 -27.93 -7.17 14.99
CA TYR A 831 -29.09 -7.74 15.64
C TYR A 831 -29.76 -8.78 14.74
N ASP A 832 -29.86 -10.03 15.23
CA ASP A 832 -30.58 -11.10 14.57
C ASP A 832 -32.05 -11.10 15.03
N LEU A 833 -32.99 -10.93 14.10
CA LEU A 833 -34.40 -10.92 14.45
C LEU A 833 -34.88 -12.30 14.95
N PRO A 834 -35.75 -12.33 15.98
CA PRO A 834 -36.28 -13.58 16.51
C PRO A 834 -37.04 -14.42 15.46
N LYS A 835 -36.77 -15.71 15.40
CA LYS A 835 -37.39 -16.64 14.42
C LYS A 835 -38.91 -16.57 14.37
N GLN A 836 -39.54 -16.39 15.52
CA GLN A 836 -41.01 -16.28 15.65
C GLN A 836 -41.63 -15.14 14.82
N TRP A 837 -40.85 -14.06 14.59
CA TRP A 837 -41.31 -12.94 13.73
C TRP A 837 -41.13 -13.28 12.26
N LEU A 838 -40.09 -14.03 11.93
CA LEU A 838 -39.68 -14.34 10.56
C LEU A 838 -40.53 -15.44 9.93
N GLU A 839 -40.99 -16.41 10.71
CA GLU A 839 -41.87 -17.46 10.26
C GLU A 839 -43.17 -16.93 9.63
N LYS A 840 -43.68 -15.79 10.12
CA LYS A 840 -44.88 -15.13 9.58
C LYS A 840 -44.72 -14.59 8.17
N VAL A 841 -43.47 -14.38 7.72
CA VAL A 841 -43.13 -13.82 6.41
C VAL A 841 -42.29 -14.81 5.56
N SER A 842 -42.31 -16.10 5.94
CA SER A 842 -41.59 -17.19 5.27
C SER A 842 -40.09 -16.94 5.11
N MET A 843 -39.50 -16.23 6.06
CA MET A 843 -38.04 -15.96 6.11
C MET A 843 -37.38 -16.86 7.15
N GLN A 844 -36.18 -17.32 6.85
CA GLN A 844 -35.38 -18.15 7.75
C GLN A 844 -34.47 -17.32 8.65
N GLY A 845 -34.05 -16.14 8.17
CA GLY A 845 -33.17 -15.24 8.90
C GLY A 845 -33.27 -13.80 8.41
N LEU A 846 -33.18 -12.86 9.33
CA LEU A 846 -32.98 -11.46 9.05
C LEU A 846 -32.02 -10.87 10.06
N ARG A 847 -30.89 -10.38 9.58
CA ARG A 847 -29.92 -9.64 10.37
C ARG A 847 -29.88 -8.19 9.92
N VAL A 848 -30.00 -7.28 10.87
CA VAL A 848 -29.79 -5.84 10.68
C VAL A 848 -28.48 -5.48 11.35
N TYR A 849 -27.64 -4.65 10.71
CA TYR A 849 -26.39 -4.24 11.32
C TYR A 849 -25.96 -2.83 10.91
N ALA A 850 -25.18 -2.22 11.77
CA ALA A 850 -24.42 -1.01 11.50
C ALA A 850 -22.92 -1.32 11.68
N SER A 851 -22.11 -0.95 10.72
CA SER A 851 -20.67 -1.12 10.80
C SER A 851 -19.93 0.18 10.47
N GLY A 852 -18.77 0.33 11.10
CA GLY A 852 -17.79 1.37 10.79
C GLY A 852 -16.45 0.74 10.46
N GLU A 853 -15.80 1.20 9.41
CA GLU A 853 -14.46 0.78 8.99
C GLU A 853 -13.49 1.94 9.14
N ASN A 854 -12.24 1.68 9.54
CA ASN A 854 -11.17 2.66 9.72
C ASN A 854 -11.59 3.84 10.62
N LEU A 855 -12.18 3.55 11.79
CA LEU A 855 -12.88 4.54 12.61
C LEU A 855 -11.95 5.55 13.27
N PHE A 856 -10.80 5.11 13.77
CA PHE A 856 -9.76 5.99 14.27
C PHE A 856 -8.36 5.39 14.10
N LEU A 857 -7.38 6.28 14.09
CA LEU A 857 -5.97 5.96 14.03
C LEU A 857 -5.21 6.80 15.05
N LEU A 858 -4.51 6.15 15.98
CA LEU A 858 -3.61 6.78 16.94
C LEU A 858 -2.17 6.60 16.47
N THR A 859 -1.47 7.72 16.31
CA THR A 859 -0.08 7.79 15.86
C THR A 859 0.67 8.85 16.64
N LYS A 860 1.99 8.91 16.49
CA LYS A 860 2.82 9.91 17.17
C LYS A 860 2.55 11.35 16.70
N ARG A 861 2.10 11.53 15.45
CA ARG A 861 1.74 12.84 14.85
C ARG A 861 0.51 12.67 13.98
N LYS A 862 -0.36 13.70 13.93
CA LYS A 862 -1.44 13.77 12.93
C LYS A 862 -0.85 13.85 11.52
N GLY A 863 -1.56 13.36 10.54
CA GLY A 863 -1.13 13.37 9.14
C GLY A 863 -0.29 12.18 8.70
N ILE A 864 0.23 11.35 9.63
CA ILE A 864 0.98 10.14 9.27
C ILE A 864 0.11 8.88 9.24
N PHE A 865 0.43 7.98 8.29
CA PHE A 865 -0.18 6.65 8.20
C PHE A 865 0.93 5.58 8.11
N PRO A 866 1.47 5.12 9.25
CA PRO A 866 2.66 4.28 9.30
C PRO A 866 2.54 2.95 8.54
N ARG A 867 1.31 2.44 8.36
CA ARG A 867 1.05 1.16 7.71
C ARG A 867 1.37 1.15 6.22
N SER A 868 1.33 2.29 5.53
CA SER A 868 1.50 2.35 4.07
C SER A 868 2.92 2.03 3.63
N ASN A 869 3.93 2.23 4.47
CA ASN A 869 5.35 2.13 4.10
C ASN A 869 6.24 1.40 5.10
N ILE A 870 5.73 0.33 5.70
CA ILE A 870 6.48 -0.48 6.69
C ILE A 870 7.87 -0.89 6.17
N PHE A 871 7.99 -1.23 4.90
CA PHE A 871 9.22 -1.73 4.30
C PHE A 871 10.03 -0.71 3.49
N SER A 872 9.48 0.46 3.18
CA SER A 872 10.25 1.52 2.52
C SER A 872 10.80 2.55 3.49
N GLY A 873 10.24 2.62 4.68
CA GLY A 873 10.65 3.56 5.72
C GLY A 873 10.37 5.02 5.45
N TYR A 874 9.91 5.38 4.26
CA TYR A 874 9.39 6.70 4.01
C TYR A 874 8.00 6.84 4.60
N SER A 875 7.65 8.01 5.10
CA SER A 875 6.26 8.36 5.24
C SER A 875 5.70 8.59 3.83
N GLY A 876 5.31 7.52 3.19
CA GLY A 876 4.64 7.59 1.90
C GLY A 876 3.29 8.31 1.94
N ASN A 877 2.98 8.89 3.08
CA ASN A 877 1.81 9.73 3.30
C ASN A 877 1.97 11.15 2.79
N ALA A 878 3.16 11.52 2.38
CA ALA A 878 3.30 12.88 1.93
C ALA A 878 2.20 13.23 0.92
N ASP A 879 1.94 12.33 -0.01
CA ASP A 879 1.11 12.67 -1.16
C ASP A 879 0.19 11.51 -1.59
N VAL A 880 -0.30 10.70 -0.64
CA VAL A 880 -1.14 9.53 -0.97
C VAL A 880 -2.59 9.68 -0.52
N TYR A 881 -3.47 8.96 -1.21
CA TYR A 881 -4.86 8.79 -0.81
C TYR A 881 -4.92 7.98 0.49
N LEU A 882 -5.35 8.61 1.57
CA LEU A 882 -5.50 7.95 2.86
C LEU A 882 -6.76 7.06 2.86
N PRO A 883 -6.79 5.98 3.67
CA PRO A 883 -7.97 5.15 3.79
C PRO A 883 -9.22 5.97 4.11
N ALA A 884 -10.35 5.57 3.53
CA ALA A 884 -11.62 6.16 3.87
C ALA A 884 -12.16 5.58 5.18
N ARG A 885 -12.77 6.42 6.01
CA ARG A 885 -13.69 5.99 7.06
C ARG A 885 -15.01 5.67 6.40
N VAL A 886 -15.56 4.49 6.66
CA VAL A 886 -16.81 4.03 6.04
C VAL A 886 -17.80 3.67 7.13
N PHE A 887 -19.00 4.25 7.06
CA PHE A 887 -20.14 3.83 7.88
C PHE A 887 -21.15 3.12 7.00
N THR A 888 -21.59 1.93 7.37
CA THR A 888 -22.50 1.10 6.58
C THR A 888 -23.65 0.62 7.44
N PHE A 889 -24.86 0.71 6.89
CA PHE A 889 -26.06 0.07 7.42
C PHE A 889 -26.45 -1.08 6.49
N GLY A 890 -26.67 -2.24 7.04
CA GLY A 890 -26.85 -3.45 6.26
C GLY A 890 -28.03 -4.32 6.71
N LEU A 891 -28.59 -5.03 5.73
CA LEU A 891 -29.62 -6.06 5.89
C LEU A 891 -29.12 -7.34 5.22
N ASN A 892 -29.19 -8.46 5.94
CA ASN A 892 -29.00 -9.79 5.38
C ASN A 892 -30.28 -10.61 5.58
N LEU A 893 -30.90 -11.01 4.48
CA LEU A 893 -32.13 -11.80 4.46
C LEU A 893 -31.83 -13.21 3.96
N THR A 894 -32.38 -14.21 4.63
CA THR A 894 -32.28 -15.62 4.26
C THR A 894 -33.66 -16.22 4.14
N PHE A 895 -33.95 -16.85 2.98
CA PHE A 895 -35.20 -17.52 2.65
C PHE A 895 -35.01 -19.03 2.52
#